data_05f033da1fc707f9ed3bda912ac80af1
#
_entry.id   05f033da1fc707f9ed3bda912ac80af1
#
_cell.length_a   1.000
_cell.length_b   1.000
_cell.length_c   1.000
_cell.angle_alpha   90.00
_cell.angle_beta   90.00
_cell.angle_gamma   90.00
#
_symmetry.space_group_name_H-M   'P 1'
#
loop_
_entity.id
_entity.type
_entity.pdbx_description
1 polymer ?
#
loop_
_entity_poly.entity_id
_entity_poly.type
_entity_poly.pdbx_seq_one_letter_code
_entity_poly.pdbx_strand_id
1 'polypeptide(L)'
;MSYIYLPEKVSKARQKEAENARKNRAEIVRAYSHGKVSRRDLIKWGIITSGGLLAPIHGLNPFVASAYADGGSSIPTGAPRSPLFGVQAFTQPMPRFDVLPRNPVSTLSPAPQAESNQTQQAVPDSLGGGFGPIEGRPPGPIWAHQQFNLLPPQVAISATMEGAKVNTVYNPGVASNFNSGIDPTTPLNPRFHPNLPDQGPLAFWTYNGTLPPKLLQVRYGGDAVLFRLSNKLPPDFTQNGGFGRISISTHEHNGHHGAENDGFTGAYFFPNQFYDYHYPIVLAGRNSVNTDATDPRSGGPSDSGGINKIPGDWHETMSTHWFHDHMFSFTSQNVYKGMAGMFNIYSALDRGNEELNDGVNLRLPSGTAKSWGNQEYDINLMLADKAWDQDGQLFFDIFDFDGFLGDAMTVNLVYKPFFEVERRKYRFRILNGAVSRFFKVALSDGSPMIFIANDGNLMPSPVVLSQLDEQGIAERYDIVIDFSRYNIGDKVWMVNLCEHQNGKKPADDLSIAQALSGQSADPCVGKFLEFRIVRNPATPDVSQVPATMIPNPDLSSIPVTRERVFEFGSGGSQTTNDPVSSFLGPWGIKTDNRGSTLNADYGRISAAPKFGTREIWTLKNGGGGWDHPIHIHFEEGQILARNGSASNVPAWEKGRKDVYRLRPGGSVTLTMQFRDFGGMFMEHCHNTVHEDNAMLLRWEIDNAGGAFLKALPTPIPKPQGVTFEDPDDILPTAF
;
A
#
# COMPACT_ATOMS: atom_id res chain seq x y z
N MET A 1 -21.61 16.11 -15.51
CA MET A 1 -20.50 15.15 -15.30
C MET A 1 -19.22 15.96 -15.21
N SER A 2 -18.52 15.92 -14.09
CA SER A 2 -17.24 16.58 -13.92
C SER A 2 -16.15 15.59 -14.32
N TYR A 3 -15.45 15.84 -15.41
CA TYR A 3 -14.32 15.04 -15.85
C TYR A 3 -13.06 15.52 -15.09
N ILE A 4 -12.21 14.60 -14.71
CA ILE A 4 -10.93 14.89 -14.02
C ILE A 4 -9.98 15.66 -14.93
N TYR A 5 -10.00 15.33 -16.22
CA TYR A 5 -9.18 15.96 -17.24
C TYR A 5 -10.03 16.63 -18.32
N LEU A 6 -9.50 17.72 -18.86
CA LEU A 6 -10.15 18.39 -19.99
C LEU A 6 -10.19 17.46 -21.21
N PRO A 7 -11.31 17.39 -21.94
CA PRO A 7 -11.37 16.68 -23.19
C PRO A 7 -10.30 17.18 -24.19
N GLU A 8 -9.81 16.31 -25.08
CA GLU A 8 -8.78 16.67 -26.06
C GLU A 8 -9.17 17.86 -26.97
N LYS A 9 -10.48 18.03 -27.23
CA LYS A 9 -11.03 19.10 -28.09
C LYS A 9 -11.55 20.31 -27.30
N VAL A 10 -10.85 20.75 -26.30
CA VAL A 10 -11.22 21.94 -25.53
C VAL A 10 -10.58 23.20 -26.12
N SER A 11 -11.21 24.37 -25.91
CA SER A 11 -10.66 25.62 -26.43
C SER A 11 -9.32 25.99 -25.80
N LYS A 12 -8.41 26.64 -26.56
CA LYS A 12 -7.13 27.10 -26.04
C LYS A 12 -7.26 28.04 -24.83
N ALA A 13 -8.33 28.84 -24.78
CA ALA A 13 -8.60 29.71 -23.64
C ALA A 13 -8.87 28.89 -22.37
N ARG A 14 -9.65 27.82 -22.48
CA ARG A 14 -9.96 26.93 -21.35
C ARG A 14 -8.77 26.09 -20.92
N GLN A 15 -7.92 25.67 -21.86
CA GLN A 15 -6.66 25.01 -21.53
C GLN A 15 -5.76 25.91 -20.69
N LYS A 16 -5.57 27.16 -21.14
CA LYS A 16 -4.77 28.16 -20.41
C LYS A 16 -5.33 28.48 -19.02
N GLU A 17 -6.65 28.53 -18.90
CA GLU A 17 -7.32 28.74 -17.61
C GLU A 17 -7.08 27.59 -16.66
N ALA A 18 -7.19 26.33 -17.13
CA ALA A 18 -6.88 25.14 -16.36
C ALA A 18 -5.41 25.03 -15.97
N GLU A 19 -4.49 25.42 -16.88
CA GLU A 19 -3.06 25.50 -16.59
C GLU A 19 -2.76 26.52 -15.49
N ASN A 20 -3.37 27.69 -15.54
CA ASN A 20 -3.24 28.71 -14.50
C ASN A 20 -3.80 28.24 -13.15
N ALA A 21 -4.95 27.60 -13.14
CA ALA A 21 -5.54 27.04 -11.93
C ALA A 21 -4.63 25.95 -11.33
N ARG A 22 -4.08 25.06 -12.15
CA ARG A 22 -3.12 24.05 -11.73
C ARG A 22 -1.84 24.66 -11.15
N LYS A 23 -1.31 25.70 -11.79
CA LYS A 23 -0.13 26.42 -11.30
C LYS A 23 -0.38 27.08 -9.95
N ASN A 24 -1.49 27.78 -9.80
CA ASN A 24 -1.87 28.41 -8.53
C ASN A 24 -2.04 27.37 -7.41
N ARG A 25 -2.66 26.22 -7.70
CA ARG A 25 -2.74 25.11 -6.76
C ARG A 25 -1.37 24.61 -6.35
N ALA A 26 -0.49 24.33 -7.31
CA ALA A 26 0.85 23.87 -7.02
C ALA A 26 1.63 24.85 -6.13
N GLU A 27 1.46 26.16 -6.34
CA GLU A 27 2.09 27.18 -5.49
C GLU A 27 1.53 27.15 -4.05
N ILE A 28 0.23 26.96 -3.87
CA ILE A 28 -0.39 26.87 -2.54
C ILE A 28 -0.04 25.55 -1.85
N VAL A 29 -0.04 24.44 -2.58
CA VAL A 29 0.42 23.15 -2.07
C VAL A 29 1.86 23.26 -1.57
N ARG A 30 2.75 23.88 -2.35
CA ARG A 30 4.13 24.15 -1.92
C ARG A 30 4.19 25.03 -0.67
N ALA A 31 3.42 26.11 -0.63
CA ALA A 31 3.39 27.00 0.52
C ALA A 31 2.87 26.29 1.78
N TYR A 32 1.87 25.44 1.64
CA TYR A 32 1.34 24.62 2.71
C TYR A 32 2.36 23.56 3.16
N SER A 33 2.92 22.79 2.25
CA SER A 33 3.92 21.76 2.56
C SER A 33 5.22 22.35 3.15
N HIS A 34 5.50 23.62 2.88
CA HIS A 34 6.62 24.35 3.46
C HIS A 34 6.28 25.07 4.78
N GLY A 35 5.11 24.82 5.35
CA GLY A 35 4.68 25.52 6.58
C GLY A 35 4.47 27.02 6.46
N LYS A 36 4.53 27.60 5.25
CA LYS A 36 4.31 29.04 5.00
C LYS A 36 2.84 29.44 5.05
N VAL A 37 1.97 28.48 4.90
CA VAL A 37 0.51 28.64 4.92
C VAL A 37 -0.04 27.52 5.77
N SER A 38 -0.78 27.84 6.81
CA SER A 38 -1.44 26.85 7.64
C SER A 38 -2.84 26.52 7.12
N ARG A 39 -3.39 25.39 7.55
CA ARG A 39 -4.79 25.04 7.27
C ARG A 39 -5.75 26.14 7.76
N ARG A 40 -5.46 26.77 8.89
CA ARG A 40 -6.24 27.90 9.41
C ARG A 40 -6.23 29.09 8.45
N ASP A 41 -5.11 29.33 7.77
CA ASP A 41 -5.01 30.39 6.78
C ASP A 41 -5.86 30.04 5.55
N LEU A 42 -5.84 28.80 5.11
CA LEU A 42 -6.68 28.32 4.00
C LEU A 42 -8.18 28.47 4.34
N ILE A 43 -8.56 28.18 5.59
CA ILE A 43 -9.94 28.40 6.07
C ILE A 43 -10.24 29.91 6.14
N LYS A 44 -9.35 30.73 6.69
CA LYS A 44 -9.52 32.17 6.76
C LYS A 44 -9.63 32.82 5.38
N TRP A 45 -8.92 32.30 4.42
CA TRP A 45 -9.00 32.77 3.03
C TRP A 45 -10.22 32.21 2.28
N GLY A 46 -11.00 31.36 2.95
CA GLY A 46 -12.18 30.74 2.36
C GLY A 46 -11.87 29.75 1.24
N ILE A 47 -10.64 29.22 1.20
CA ILE A 47 -10.22 28.23 0.21
C ILE A 47 -10.80 26.87 0.57
N ILE A 48 -10.81 26.53 1.87
CA ILE A 48 -11.46 25.34 2.41
C ILE A 48 -12.46 25.71 3.49
N THR A 49 -13.51 24.92 3.63
CA THR A 49 -14.44 25.04 4.74
C THR A 49 -13.86 24.45 6.02
N SER A 50 -14.43 24.75 7.18
CA SER A 50 -14.10 24.09 8.43
C SER A 50 -14.31 22.56 8.39
N GLY A 51 -15.18 22.07 7.48
CA GLY A 51 -15.35 20.64 7.19
C GLY A 51 -14.40 20.10 6.14
N GLY A 52 -13.40 20.87 5.69
CA GLY A 52 -12.40 20.42 4.71
C GLY A 52 -12.84 20.47 3.25
N LEU A 53 -14.08 20.84 2.96
CA LEU A 53 -14.55 21.00 1.59
C LEU A 53 -14.09 22.32 0.99
N LEU A 54 -13.79 22.33 -0.32
CA LEU A 54 -13.51 23.59 -1.03
C LEU A 54 -14.74 24.51 -0.93
N ALA A 55 -14.51 25.74 -0.47
CA ALA A 55 -15.59 26.70 -0.34
C ALA A 55 -16.11 27.11 -1.73
N PRO A 56 -17.41 27.10 -1.98
CA PRO A 56 -17.97 27.60 -3.23
C PRO A 56 -17.94 29.13 -3.24
N ILE A 57 -16.78 29.71 -3.57
CA ILE A 57 -16.63 31.15 -3.66
C ILE A 57 -16.84 31.60 -5.10
N HIS A 58 -17.87 32.39 -5.33
CA HIS A 58 -18.13 33.00 -6.62
C HIS A 58 -17.03 34.01 -6.94
N GLY A 59 -16.26 33.74 -7.97
CA GLY A 59 -15.44 34.75 -8.67
C GLY A 59 -14.00 34.98 -8.21
N LEU A 60 -13.52 34.41 -7.09
CA LEU A 60 -12.17 34.66 -6.55
C LEU A 60 -11.43 33.42 -6.06
N ASN A 61 -11.94 32.24 -6.33
CA ASN A 61 -11.25 31.01 -5.92
C ASN A 61 -10.12 30.70 -6.93
N PRO A 62 -8.84 30.80 -6.55
CA PRO A 62 -7.73 30.51 -7.44
C PRO A 62 -7.66 29.03 -7.88
N PHE A 63 -8.52 28.18 -7.27
CA PHE A 63 -8.61 26.75 -7.55
C PHE A 63 -9.71 26.35 -8.51
N VAL A 64 -10.63 27.26 -8.84
CA VAL A 64 -11.74 26.99 -9.75
C VAL A 64 -11.55 27.84 -10.98
N ALA A 65 -11.27 27.18 -12.11
CA ALA A 65 -11.47 27.83 -13.40
C ALA A 65 -12.93 28.23 -13.49
N SER A 66 -13.22 29.51 -13.70
CA SER A 66 -14.59 29.97 -13.83
C SER A 66 -15.24 29.28 -15.03
N ALA A 67 -16.21 28.42 -14.78
CA ALA A 67 -17.00 27.76 -15.80
C ALA A 67 -18.01 28.77 -16.35
N TYR A 68 -17.57 29.71 -17.12
CA TYR A 68 -18.45 30.48 -17.98
C TYR A 68 -18.56 29.74 -19.31
N ALA A 69 -19.62 29.06 -19.50
CA ALA A 69 -20.25 28.96 -20.79
C ALA A 69 -21.33 27.90 -20.95
N ASP A 70 -21.58 26.96 -20.09
CA ASP A 70 -22.72 26.07 -20.32
C ASP A 70 -23.42 25.66 -19.01
N GLY A 71 -24.28 26.56 -18.52
CA GLY A 71 -25.35 26.14 -17.61
C GLY A 71 -24.93 25.61 -16.23
N GLY A 72 -24.06 26.29 -15.51
CA GLY A 72 -24.11 26.25 -14.05
C GLY A 72 -23.44 25.09 -13.31
N SER A 73 -22.48 24.38 -13.88
CA SER A 73 -21.65 23.48 -13.10
C SER A 73 -20.25 24.08 -12.89
N SER A 74 -19.89 24.38 -11.64
CA SER A 74 -18.51 24.55 -11.24
C SER A 74 -17.75 23.30 -11.63
N ILE A 75 -16.71 23.41 -12.46
CA ILE A 75 -15.82 22.30 -12.75
C ILE A 75 -14.87 22.18 -11.56
N PRO A 76 -14.98 21.15 -10.73
CA PRO A 76 -13.87 20.80 -9.92
C PRO A 76 -12.83 20.23 -10.90
N THR A 77 -11.71 20.95 -11.08
CA THR A 77 -10.49 20.31 -11.51
C THR A 77 -10.37 19.80 -12.95
N GLY A 78 -10.78 20.52 -13.97
CA GLY A 78 -10.32 20.21 -15.31
C GLY A 78 -8.83 20.50 -15.47
N ALA A 79 -7.94 19.72 -14.88
CA ALA A 79 -6.51 19.86 -15.11
C ALA A 79 -6.17 19.48 -16.56
N PRO A 80 -5.21 20.13 -17.23
CA PRO A 80 -4.73 19.68 -18.51
C PRO A 80 -4.09 18.30 -18.36
N ARG A 81 -4.17 17.47 -19.39
CA ARG A 81 -3.50 16.15 -19.39
C ARG A 81 -2.00 16.32 -19.21
N SER A 82 -1.37 15.34 -18.56
CA SER A 82 0.08 15.26 -18.47
C SER A 82 0.68 15.15 -19.87
N PRO A 83 1.64 16.00 -20.24
CA PRO A 83 2.28 15.93 -21.54
C PRO A 83 3.10 14.65 -21.67
N LEU A 84 3.00 13.98 -22.82
CA LEU A 84 3.70 12.72 -23.06
C LEU A 84 5.07 12.88 -23.73
N PHE A 85 5.47 14.08 -24.14
CA PHE A 85 6.78 14.36 -24.76
C PHE A 85 7.14 13.40 -25.92
N GLY A 86 6.14 12.87 -26.61
CA GLY A 86 6.33 11.92 -27.72
C GLY A 86 6.55 10.47 -27.28
N VAL A 87 6.35 10.15 -26.01
CA VAL A 87 6.44 8.78 -25.50
C VAL A 87 5.41 7.87 -26.17
N GLN A 88 5.89 6.68 -26.59
CA GLN A 88 5.05 5.60 -27.08
C GLN A 88 4.93 4.52 -26.02
N ALA A 89 3.71 4.06 -25.76
CA ALA A 89 3.46 2.93 -24.86
C ALA A 89 4.13 1.65 -25.40
N PHE A 90 4.50 0.76 -24.50
CA PHE A 90 5.06 -0.57 -24.79
C PHE A 90 6.40 -0.54 -25.55
N THR A 91 7.20 0.52 -25.35
CA THR A 91 8.53 0.63 -25.96
C THR A 91 9.67 0.42 -24.97
N GLN A 92 9.35 0.24 -23.70
CA GLN A 92 10.31 -0.07 -22.64
C GLN A 92 9.97 -1.39 -21.94
N PRO A 93 10.95 -2.18 -21.49
CA PRO A 93 10.69 -3.37 -20.69
C PRO A 93 10.16 -2.98 -19.31
N MET A 94 9.31 -3.84 -18.75
CA MET A 94 8.86 -3.73 -17.38
C MET A 94 10.02 -4.05 -16.43
N PRO A 95 10.31 -3.18 -15.44
CA PRO A 95 11.30 -3.50 -14.43
C PRO A 95 10.76 -4.55 -13.46
N ARG A 96 11.67 -5.40 -12.99
CA ARG A 96 11.40 -6.33 -11.91
C ARG A 96 11.91 -5.73 -10.60
N PHE A 97 11.26 -6.11 -9.50
CA PHE A 97 11.74 -5.75 -8.18
C PHE A 97 13.02 -6.53 -7.85
N ASP A 98 14.03 -5.82 -7.41
CA ASP A 98 15.26 -6.40 -6.88
C ASP A 98 15.09 -6.66 -5.38
N VAL A 99 15.58 -7.82 -4.93
CA VAL A 99 15.39 -8.28 -3.55
C VAL A 99 16.42 -7.62 -2.62
N LEU A 100 15.95 -7.09 -1.50
CA LEU A 100 16.84 -6.63 -0.42
C LEU A 100 17.65 -7.81 0.15
N PRO A 101 18.97 -7.63 0.36
CA PRO A 101 19.81 -8.68 0.88
C PRO A 101 19.45 -9.02 2.33
N ARG A 102 19.44 -10.31 2.62
CA ARG A 102 19.31 -10.87 3.98
C ARG A 102 20.70 -11.01 4.58
N ASN A 103 20.97 -10.27 5.64
CA ASN A 103 22.28 -10.20 6.26
C ASN A 103 22.25 -10.80 7.68
N PRO A 104 23.38 -11.20 8.25
CA PRO A 104 23.47 -11.52 9.67
C PRO A 104 23.10 -10.31 10.54
N VAL A 105 22.36 -10.54 11.63
CA VAL A 105 21.95 -9.46 12.56
C VAL A 105 23.16 -8.70 13.13
N SER A 106 24.29 -9.36 13.28
CA SER A 106 25.55 -8.75 13.73
C SER A 106 26.12 -7.68 12.80
N THR A 107 25.59 -7.54 11.60
CA THR A 107 25.98 -6.46 10.66
C THR A 107 25.38 -5.11 11.01
N LEU A 108 24.36 -5.08 11.87
CA LEU A 108 23.71 -3.83 12.28
C LEU A 108 24.53 -3.10 13.33
N SER A 109 24.74 -1.80 13.12
CA SER A 109 25.37 -0.91 14.07
C SER A 109 24.53 0.37 14.24
N PRO A 110 24.10 0.71 15.47
CA PRO A 110 24.23 -0.08 16.70
C PRO A 110 23.48 -1.42 16.61
N ALA A 111 23.82 -2.36 17.49
CA ALA A 111 23.12 -3.63 17.57
C ALA A 111 21.65 -3.41 17.99
N PRO A 112 20.71 -4.18 17.42
CA PRO A 112 19.31 -4.09 17.81
C PRO A 112 19.09 -4.57 19.25
N GLN A 113 18.06 -4.02 19.88
CA GLN A 113 17.77 -4.31 21.29
C GLN A 113 16.31 -4.59 21.54
N ALA A 114 16.03 -5.48 22.48
CA ALA A 114 14.66 -5.77 22.89
C ALA A 114 13.98 -4.55 23.55
N GLU A 115 14.75 -3.76 24.27
CA GLU A 115 14.28 -2.65 25.10
C GLU A 115 15.03 -1.36 24.74
N SER A 116 14.94 -0.99 23.45
CA SER A 116 15.77 0.06 22.86
C SER A 116 15.73 1.39 23.60
N ASN A 117 14.60 1.76 24.18
CA ASN A 117 14.46 3.03 24.89
C ASN A 117 14.95 2.99 26.35
N GLN A 118 15.08 1.81 26.94
CA GLN A 118 15.59 1.70 28.31
C GLN A 118 17.09 1.86 28.40
N THR A 119 17.81 1.38 27.41
CA THR A 119 19.27 1.46 27.39
C THR A 119 19.77 2.82 26.95
N GLN A 120 18.89 3.69 26.47
CA GLN A 120 19.22 5.02 25.95
C GLN A 120 20.42 4.96 24.98
N GLN A 121 20.55 3.89 24.24
CA GLN A 121 21.57 3.84 23.20
C GLN A 121 21.19 4.88 22.16
N ALA A 122 21.96 5.90 22.18
CA ALA A 122 21.79 7.04 21.33
C ALA A 122 22.45 6.75 19.98
N VAL A 123 21.73 7.02 18.90
CA VAL A 123 22.32 7.04 17.57
C VAL A 123 23.02 8.38 17.39
N PRO A 124 24.27 8.39 16.90
CA PRO A 124 24.92 9.65 16.56
C PRO A 124 24.05 10.41 15.57
N ASP A 125 23.66 11.61 15.91
CA ASP A 125 23.05 12.53 14.98
C ASP A 125 24.06 12.85 13.89
N SER A 126 23.77 12.48 12.65
CA SER A 126 24.64 12.73 11.52
C SER A 126 24.88 14.21 11.22
N LEU A 127 24.09 15.08 11.85
CA LEU A 127 24.26 16.52 11.81
C LEU A 127 25.18 17.05 12.91
N GLY A 128 25.75 16.17 13.74
CA GLY A 128 26.76 16.52 14.74
C GLY A 128 26.21 17.15 16.03
N GLY A 129 24.89 17.09 16.24
CA GLY A 129 24.24 17.78 17.35
C GLY A 129 23.98 16.96 18.59
N GLY A 130 24.27 15.67 18.61
CA GLY A 130 23.97 14.83 19.76
C GLY A 130 23.50 13.42 19.42
N PHE A 131 22.79 12.83 20.36
CA PHE A 131 22.31 11.48 20.23
C PHE A 131 20.80 11.47 20.45
N GLY A 132 20.06 10.87 19.51
CA GLY A 132 18.64 10.63 19.65
C GLY A 132 18.35 9.21 20.14
N PRO A 133 17.13 8.91 20.59
CA PRO A 133 16.71 7.54 20.86
C PRO A 133 16.75 6.70 19.57
N ILE A 134 17.04 5.41 19.71
CA ILE A 134 17.15 4.51 18.58
C ILE A 134 15.81 4.30 17.89
N GLU A 135 14.74 4.26 18.68
CA GLU A 135 13.38 4.01 18.21
C GLU A 135 12.40 5.01 18.80
N GLY A 136 11.34 5.33 18.08
CA GLY A 136 10.32 6.30 18.47
C GLY A 136 9.37 5.83 19.55
N ARG A 137 9.88 5.13 20.56
CA ARG A 137 9.07 4.58 21.63
C ARG A 137 9.34 5.30 22.96
N PRO A 138 8.30 5.51 23.79
CA PRO A 138 8.49 6.02 25.12
C PRO A 138 9.44 5.13 25.93
N PRO A 139 10.16 5.66 26.92
CA PRO A 139 10.99 4.85 27.80
C PRO A 139 10.18 3.82 28.57
N GLY A 140 10.71 2.60 28.69
CA GLY A 140 10.14 1.58 29.56
C GLY A 140 9.94 0.22 28.89
N PRO A 141 9.84 -0.86 29.69
CA PRO A 141 9.74 -2.23 29.20
C PRO A 141 8.45 -2.48 28.41
N ILE A 142 7.41 -1.72 28.67
CA ILE A 142 6.13 -1.83 27.95
C ILE A 142 6.25 -1.44 26.45
N TRP A 143 7.37 -0.87 26.04
CA TRP A 143 7.66 -0.46 24.67
C TRP A 143 8.75 -1.28 24.01
N ALA A 144 9.19 -2.35 24.65
CA ALA A 144 10.06 -3.32 24.00
C ALA A 144 9.34 -4.03 22.85
N HIS A 145 10.10 -4.53 21.90
CA HIS A 145 9.56 -5.43 20.89
C HIS A 145 8.91 -6.64 21.57
N GLN A 146 7.63 -6.86 21.29
CA GLN A 146 6.92 -7.99 21.85
C GLN A 146 7.59 -9.30 21.42
N GLN A 147 7.80 -10.18 22.37
CA GLN A 147 8.37 -11.51 22.16
C GLN A 147 9.78 -11.53 21.54
N PHE A 148 10.54 -10.43 21.58
CA PHE A 148 11.88 -10.33 20.98
C PHE A 148 12.83 -11.43 21.46
N ASN A 149 12.86 -11.72 22.76
CA ASN A 149 13.71 -12.76 23.32
C ASN A 149 13.20 -14.18 23.03
N LEU A 150 11.93 -14.33 22.78
CA LEU A 150 11.30 -15.62 22.42
C LEU A 150 11.44 -15.90 20.92
N LEU A 151 11.41 -14.86 20.12
CA LEU A 151 11.50 -14.86 18.66
C LEU A 151 12.66 -13.96 18.21
N PRO A 152 13.90 -14.25 18.62
CA PRO A 152 15.02 -13.37 18.35
C PRO A 152 15.20 -13.20 16.84
N PRO A 153 15.60 -11.99 16.38
CA PRO A 153 15.89 -11.77 14.98
C PRO A 153 16.96 -12.72 14.47
N GLN A 154 16.70 -13.35 13.36
CA GLN A 154 17.61 -14.28 12.67
C GLN A 154 18.28 -13.61 11.48
N VAL A 155 17.60 -12.64 10.88
CA VAL A 155 18.01 -11.97 9.65
C VAL A 155 17.84 -10.46 9.82
N ALA A 156 18.87 -9.72 9.42
CA ALA A 156 18.80 -8.28 9.27
C ALA A 156 18.53 -7.90 7.81
N ILE A 157 17.55 -7.04 7.59
CA ILE A 157 17.31 -6.39 6.31
C ILE A 157 17.43 -4.89 6.55
N SER A 158 18.27 -4.20 5.80
CA SER A 158 18.43 -2.76 5.91
C SER A 158 17.95 -2.07 4.65
N ALA A 159 17.19 -1.00 4.82
CA ALA A 159 16.79 -0.13 3.75
C ALA A 159 17.01 1.34 4.14
N THR A 160 17.02 2.19 3.13
CA THR A 160 16.98 3.64 3.30
C THR A 160 15.71 4.18 2.65
N MET A 161 15.09 5.18 3.25
CA MET A 161 14.14 6.02 2.57
C MET A 161 14.87 7.25 2.07
N GLU A 162 14.93 7.43 0.76
CA GLU A 162 15.72 8.52 0.15
C GLU A 162 15.15 8.95 -1.20
N GLY A 163 15.61 10.10 -1.67
CA GLY A 163 15.31 10.55 -3.02
C GLY A 163 15.82 9.55 -4.06
N ALA A 164 14.95 9.19 -5.00
CA ALA A 164 15.32 8.23 -6.04
C ALA A 164 16.51 8.75 -6.87
N LYS A 165 17.53 7.91 -7.01
CA LYS A 165 18.80 8.21 -7.69
C LYS A 165 19.00 7.36 -8.93
N VAL A 166 18.38 6.20 -8.97
CA VAL A 166 18.63 5.18 -9.96
C VAL A 166 17.32 4.64 -10.50
N ASN A 167 17.21 4.60 -11.81
CA ASN A 167 16.18 3.84 -12.48
C ASN A 167 16.78 2.51 -12.93
N THR A 168 16.32 1.41 -12.35
CA THR A 168 16.82 0.07 -12.66
C THR A 168 16.31 -0.50 -13.98
N VAL A 169 15.46 0.25 -14.66
CA VAL A 169 14.72 -0.21 -15.85
C VAL A 169 15.55 -0.20 -17.10
N TYR A 170 16.46 0.75 -17.23
CA TYR A 170 17.04 1.08 -18.52
C TYR A 170 18.50 0.72 -18.57
N ASN A 171 18.77 -0.56 -18.71
CA ASN A 171 20.02 -0.97 -19.29
C ASN A 171 19.79 -1.19 -20.80
N PRO A 172 20.25 -0.32 -21.69
CA PRO A 172 20.06 -0.47 -23.13
C PRO A 172 20.72 -1.74 -23.69
N GLY A 173 21.58 -2.41 -22.92
CA GLY A 173 22.19 -3.70 -23.26
C GLY A 173 21.37 -4.93 -22.85
N VAL A 174 20.29 -4.78 -22.05
CA VAL A 174 19.45 -5.89 -21.59
C VAL A 174 18.10 -5.79 -22.29
N ALA A 175 17.96 -6.45 -23.42
CA ALA A 175 16.76 -6.41 -24.25
C ALA A 175 15.63 -7.32 -23.76
N SER A 176 15.80 -8.05 -22.64
CA SER A 176 14.88 -9.11 -22.21
C SER A 176 14.67 -9.10 -20.70
N ASN A 177 13.41 -9.31 -20.27
CA ASN A 177 13.05 -9.51 -18.86
C ASN A 177 13.76 -10.69 -18.19
N PHE A 178 14.24 -11.65 -18.97
CA PHE A 178 14.97 -12.80 -18.47
C PHE A 178 16.36 -12.43 -17.93
N ASN A 179 16.89 -11.32 -18.39
CA ASN A 179 18.17 -10.78 -17.97
C ASN A 179 17.99 -9.49 -17.14
N SER A 180 16.96 -9.41 -16.32
CA SER A 180 16.67 -8.25 -15.48
C SER A 180 17.74 -8.04 -14.40
N GLY A 181 19.01 -8.23 -14.73
CA GLY A 181 20.12 -7.75 -13.96
C GLY A 181 20.09 -6.22 -13.94
N ILE A 182 20.02 -5.65 -12.77
CA ILE A 182 20.36 -4.26 -12.55
C ILE A 182 21.80 -4.10 -13.02
N ASP A 183 22.03 -3.15 -13.92
CA ASP A 183 23.40 -2.70 -14.15
C ASP A 183 23.73 -1.64 -13.08
N PRO A 184 24.43 -1.99 -12.00
CA PRO A 184 24.80 -1.03 -10.97
C PRO A 184 25.85 -0.03 -11.45
N THR A 185 26.41 -0.24 -12.64
CA THR A 185 27.53 0.55 -13.13
C THR A 185 27.10 1.80 -13.91
N THR A 186 25.83 1.88 -14.33
CA THR A 186 25.30 3.05 -15.04
C THR A 186 24.05 3.58 -14.34
N PRO A 187 24.19 4.40 -13.29
CA PRO A 187 23.06 5.04 -12.66
C PRO A 187 22.36 5.97 -13.67
N LEU A 188 21.10 5.71 -13.92
CA LEU A 188 20.24 6.59 -14.71
C LEU A 188 19.39 7.43 -13.76
N ASN A 189 19.12 8.66 -14.12
CA ASN A 189 18.18 9.49 -13.40
C ASN A 189 16.78 8.82 -13.40
N PRO A 190 16.02 8.91 -12.31
CA PRO A 190 14.67 8.31 -12.24
C PRO A 190 13.76 8.96 -13.28
N ARG A 191 13.07 8.14 -14.04
CA ARG A 191 12.06 8.58 -15.02
C ARG A 191 11.04 7.47 -15.29
N PHE A 192 9.82 7.85 -15.60
CA PHE A 192 8.75 6.90 -15.89
C PHE A 192 8.89 6.22 -17.26
N HIS A 193 9.69 6.82 -18.14
CA HIS A 193 9.99 6.32 -19.47
C HIS A 193 11.25 6.99 -20.02
N PRO A 194 12.08 6.34 -20.86
CA PRO A 194 13.31 6.94 -21.41
C PRO A 194 13.14 8.31 -22.06
N ASN A 195 11.97 8.55 -22.67
CA ASN A 195 11.66 9.80 -23.36
C ASN A 195 10.86 10.80 -22.50
N LEU A 196 10.56 10.46 -21.23
CA LEU A 196 10.02 11.43 -20.28
C LEU A 196 11.15 12.16 -19.56
N PRO A 197 10.91 13.40 -19.10
CA PRO A 197 11.87 14.13 -18.30
C PRO A 197 12.31 13.38 -17.04
N ASP A 198 13.54 13.62 -16.61
CA ASP A 198 14.08 13.12 -15.37
C ASP A 198 13.28 13.67 -14.19
N GLN A 199 13.01 12.83 -13.21
CA GLN A 199 12.48 13.23 -11.93
C GLN A 199 13.64 13.59 -11.00
N GLY A 200 13.59 14.76 -10.40
CA GLY A 200 14.59 15.14 -9.41
C GLY A 200 14.50 14.25 -8.15
N PRO A 201 15.58 14.15 -7.36
CA PRO A 201 15.60 13.34 -6.13
C PRO A 201 14.64 13.88 -5.06
N LEU A 202 14.09 15.07 -5.22
CA LEU A 202 13.06 15.63 -4.34
C LEU A 202 11.64 15.29 -4.82
N ALA A 203 11.47 14.89 -6.07
CA ALA A 203 10.19 14.55 -6.66
C ALA A 203 9.77 13.11 -6.33
N PHE A 204 10.73 12.19 -6.31
CA PHE A 204 10.53 10.77 -6.03
C PHE A 204 11.29 10.35 -4.79
N TRP A 205 10.60 9.65 -3.87
CA TRP A 205 11.17 9.09 -2.65
C TRP A 205 10.88 7.60 -2.60
N THR A 206 11.91 6.78 -2.56
CA THR A 206 11.75 5.33 -2.62
C THR A 206 12.68 4.61 -1.65
N TYR A 207 12.34 3.38 -1.35
CA TYR A 207 13.22 2.52 -0.58
C TYR A 207 14.49 2.22 -1.39
N ASN A 208 15.64 2.55 -0.80
CA ASN A 208 16.99 2.48 -1.37
C ASN A 208 17.23 3.37 -2.59
N GLY A 209 16.40 4.37 -2.81
CA GLY A 209 16.55 5.33 -3.91
C GLY A 209 16.47 4.71 -5.31
N THR A 210 15.81 3.57 -5.47
CA THR A 210 15.65 2.89 -6.76
C THR A 210 14.22 2.99 -7.28
N LEU A 211 14.06 2.95 -8.59
CA LEU A 211 12.79 2.90 -9.29
C LEU A 211 12.74 1.63 -10.17
N PRO A 212 11.91 0.63 -9.87
CA PRO A 212 11.01 0.51 -8.72
C PRO A 212 11.74 0.37 -7.38
N PRO A 213 11.03 0.49 -6.26
CA PRO A 213 11.56 0.19 -4.92
C PRO A 213 12.02 -1.26 -4.80
N LYS A 214 12.76 -1.56 -3.74
CA LYS A 214 13.23 -2.93 -3.46
C LYS A 214 12.10 -3.82 -2.93
N LEU A 215 12.27 -5.13 -3.09
CA LEU A 215 11.39 -6.19 -2.59
C LEU A 215 11.93 -6.78 -1.29
N LEU A 216 11.08 -6.90 -0.27
CA LEU A 216 11.33 -7.77 0.86
C LEU A 216 10.96 -9.22 0.48
N GLN A 217 11.84 -10.17 0.80
CA GLN A 217 11.59 -11.59 0.55
C GLN A 217 12.05 -12.42 1.74
N VAL A 218 11.13 -13.11 2.38
CA VAL A 218 11.38 -13.88 3.60
C VAL A 218 10.59 -15.19 3.61
N ARG A 219 10.80 -16.01 4.64
CA ARG A 219 10.13 -17.31 4.80
C ARG A 219 9.76 -17.57 6.25
N TYR A 220 8.71 -18.28 6.46
CA TYR A 220 8.38 -18.84 7.77
C TYR A 220 9.49 -19.78 8.26
N GLY A 221 9.69 -19.85 9.57
CA GLY A 221 10.58 -20.82 10.20
C GLY A 221 12.09 -20.62 9.96
N GLY A 222 12.50 -19.49 9.41
CA GLY A 222 13.92 -19.26 9.14
C GLY A 222 14.32 -17.78 9.05
N ASP A 223 13.36 -16.87 9.09
CA ASP A 223 13.60 -15.46 8.86
C ASP A 223 12.79 -14.58 9.82
N ALA A 224 12.99 -14.71 11.14
CA ALA A 224 12.59 -13.62 12.03
C ALA A 224 13.42 -12.39 11.65
N VAL A 225 12.77 -11.38 11.07
CA VAL A 225 13.44 -10.23 10.46
C VAL A 225 13.57 -9.10 11.46
N LEU A 226 14.75 -8.51 11.51
CA LEU A 226 14.89 -7.13 11.94
C LEU A 226 15.07 -6.24 10.72
N PHE A 227 14.04 -5.44 10.42
CA PHE A 227 14.06 -4.49 9.32
C PHE A 227 14.48 -3.12 9.85
N ARG A 228 15.70 -2.70 9.54
CA ARG A 228 16.20 -1.36 9.86
C ARG A 228 15.95 -0.41 8.71
N LEU A 229 15.08 0.55 8.90
CA LEU A 229 14.82 1.60 7.92
C LEU A 229 15.46 2.91 8.39
N SER A 230 16.39 3.42 7.59
CA SER A 230 17.05 4.71 7.82
C SER A 230 16.39 5.80 6.97
N ASN A 231 16.01 6.90 7.59
CA ASN A 231 15.48 8.06 6.89
C ASN A 231 16.65 8.92 6.36
N LYS A 232 16.85 8.91 5.05
CA LYS A 232 17.88 9.66 4.33
C LYS A 232 17.30 10.78 3.48
N LEU A 233 16.06 11.18 3.75
CA LEU A 233 15.44 12.34 3.12
C LEU A 233 16.19 13.63 3.51
N PRO A 234 16.05 14.70 2.74
CA PRO A 234 16.65 15.99 3.08
C PRO A 234 16.22 16.47 4.47
N PRO A 235 17.14 17.01 5.30
CA PRO A 235 16.77 17.52 6.61
C PRO A 235 15.98 18.83 6.58
N ASP A 236 15.96 19.50 5.43
CA ASP A 236 15.17 20.71 5.17
C ASP A 236 13.85 20.32 4.51
N PHE A 237 12.74 20.49 5.24
CA PHE A 237 11.41 20.12 4.76
C PHE A 237 10.96 20.89 3.52
N THR A 238 11.58 22.03 3.21
CA THR A 238 11.30 22.76 1.97
C THR A 238 11.86 22.06 0.73
N GLN A 239 12.73 21.06 0.92
CA GLN A 239 13.29 20.23 -0.13
C GLN A 239 12.45 18.99 -0.39
N ASN A 240 11.14 19.15 -0.51
CA ASN A 240 10.19 18.06 -0.73
C ASN A 240 9.61 18.00 -2.15
N GLY A 241 10.11 18.81 -3.09
CA GLY A 241 9.57 18.84 -4.46
C GLY A 241 8.14 19.39 -4.57
N GLY A 242 7.65 20.05 -3.51
CA GLY A 242 6.35 20.73 -3.48
C GLY A 242 5.21 19.99 -2.77
N PHE A 243 5.41 18.74 -2.36
CA PHE A 243 4.46 17.95 -1.55
C PHE A 243 5.20 16.81 -0.84
N GLY A 244 4.54 16.14 0.11
CA GLY A 244 5.13 15.08 0.93
C GLY A 244 5.83 15.58 2.19
N ARG A 245 6.04 14.66 3.13
CA ARG A 245 6.71 14.90 4.42
C ARG A 245 8.02 14.18 4.51
N ILE A 246 9.00 14.82 5.13
CA ILE A 246 10.33 14.24 5.37
C ILE A 246 10.39 13.37 6.63
N SER A 247 9.45 13.52 7.56
CA SER A 247 9.22 12.52 8.62
C SER A 247 8.41 11.36 8.09
N ILE A 248 8.74 10.14 8.51
CA ILE A 248 8.16 8.91 7.96
C ILE A 248 7.80 7.93 9.06
N SER A 249 6.76 7.12 8.80
CA SER A 249 6.42 5.93 9.58
C SER A 249 6.09 4.81 8.61
N THR A 250 6.74 3.66 8.71
CA THR A 250 6.54 2.58 7.73
C THR A 250 5.67 1.49 8.31
N HIS A 251 4.52 1.26 7.68
CA HIS A 251 3.60 0.18 7.98
C HIS A 251 3.90 -1.05 7.12
N GLU A 252 4.02 -2.21 7.76
CA GLU A 252 3.99 -3.51 7.09
C GLU A 252 2.53 -3.96 7.00
N HIS A 253 1.99 -3.91 5.80
CA HIS A 253 0.57 -4.13 5.55
C HIS A 253 0.26 -5.63 5.55
N ASN A 254 -0.47 -6.08 6.55
CA ASN A 254 -0.86 -7.45 6.85
C ASN A 254 0.11 -8.23 7.77
N GLY A 255 0.98 -7.56 8.51
CA GLY A 255 1.96 -8.22 9.38
C GLY A 255 1.36 -8.78 10.66
N HIS A 256 1.71 -10.04 11.00
CA HIS A 256 1.34 -10.66 12.28
C HIS A 256 2.47 -10.48 13.30
N HIS A 257 2.51 -9.31 13.94
CA HIS A 257 3.55 -8.91 14.88
C HIS A 257 3.02 -7.89 15.90
N GLY A 258 3.86 -7.49 16.87
CA GLY A 258 3.46 -6.50 17.87
C GLY A 258 3.20 -5.11 17.28
N ALA A 259 2.27 -4.38 17.88
CA ALA A 259 1.83 -3.06 17.41
C ALA A 259 2.96 -2.02 17.32
N GLU A 260 4.03 -2.17 18.10
CA GLU A 260 5.23 -1.33 18.02
C GLU A 260 6.00 -1.46 16.71
N ASN A 261 5.72 -2.52 15.94
CA ASN A 261 6.33 -2.79 14.65
C ASN A 261 5.38 -2.54 13.47
N ASP A 262 4.14 -2.16 13.77
CA ASP A 262 3.08 -2.00 12.78
C ASP A 262 3.20 -0.72 11.94
N GLY A 263 4.02 0.24 12.36
CA GLY A 263 4.13 1.54 11.69
C GLY A 263 2.97 2.47 12.05
N PHE A 264 2.69 2.59 13.35
CA PHE A 264 1.67 3.51 13.84
C PHE A 264 1.91 4.93 13.31
N THR A 265 0.87 5.60 12.84
CA THR A 265 0.95 6.91 12.18
C THR A 265 1.61 8.00 13.02
N GLY A 266 1.53 7.90 14.35
CA GLY A 266 2.16 8.79 15.32
C GLY A 266 3.58 8.38 15.72
N ALA A 267 4.08 7.23 15.30
CA ALA A 267 5.42 6.75 15.62
C ALA A 267 6.42 7.08 14.51
N TYR A 268 6.41 8.31 14.04
CA TYR A 268 7.27 8.74 12.95
C TYR A 268 8.67 9.17 13.41
N PHE A 269 9.61 9.16 12.49
CA PHE A 269 11.00 9.56 12.71
C PHE A 269 11.52 10.43 11.57
N PHE A 270 12.54 11.22 11.88
CA PHE A 270 13.04 12.30 11.05
C PHE A 270 14.25 11.90 10.21
N PRO A 271 14.64 12.72 9.22
CA PRO A 271 15.91 12.56 8.52
C PRO A 271 17.08 12.38 9.48
N ASN A 272 18.01 11.48 9.09
CA ASN A 272 19.18 11.05 9.85
C ASN A 272 18.90 10.15 11.07
N GLN A 273 17.66 9.74 11.26
CA GLN A 273 17.28 8.71 12.21
C GLN A 273 16.98 7.39 11.51
N PHE A 274 16.90 6.31 12.25
CA PHE A 274 16.38 5.04 11.79
C PHE A 274 15.37 4.47 12.78
N TYR A 275 14.57 3.52 12.29
CA TYR A 275 13.64 2.74 13.09
C TYR A 275 13.89 1.26 12.82
N ASP A 276 13.94 0.47 13.90
CA ASP A 276 14.06 -0.99 13.83
C ASP A 276 12.67 -1.62 13.98
N TYR A 277 12.23 -2.34 12.96
CA TYR A 277 11.00 -3.11 12.96
C TYR A 277 11.34 -4.59 13.15
N HIS A 278 10.70 -5.24 14.10
CA HIS A 278 10.85 -6.67 14.35
C HIS A 278 9.66 -7.42 13.77
N TYR A 279 9.88 -8.12 12.67
CA TYR A 279 8.88 -8.98 12.03
C TYR A 279 9.24 -10.44 12.30
N PRO A 280 8.58 -11.11 13.26
CA PRO A 280 8.97 -12.46 13.67
C PRO A 280 8.63 -13.54 12.63
N ILE A 281 7.83 -13.24 11.61
CA ILE A 281 7.41 -14.15 10.53
C ILE A 281 6.92 -15.48 11.10
N VAL A 282 5.88 -15.40 11.89
CA VAL A 282 5.25 -16.53 12.58
C VAL A 282 3.82 -16.75 12.09
N LEU A 283 3.33 -17.97 12.25
CA LEU A 283 1.93 -18.28 12.02
C LEU A 283 1.09 -17.90 13.25
N ALA A 284 -0.10 -17.36 13.02
CA ALA A 284 -1.04 -17.09 14.08
C ALA A 284 -1.42 -18.37 14.85
N GLY A 285 -1.73 -18.23 16.13
CA GLY A 285 -2.04 -19.36 17.00
C GLY A 285 -0.82 -20.18 17.44
N ARG A 286 0.39 -19.65 17.34
CA ARG A 286 1.63 -20.35 17.68
C ARG A 286 1.67 -20.95 19.11
N ASN A 287 0.92 -20.35 20.03
CA ASN A 287 0.83 -20.81 21.42
C ASN A 287 -0.37 -21.75 21.70
N SER A 288 -1.18 -22.03 20.68
CA SER A 288 -2.44 -22.79 20.86
C SER A 288 -2.67 -23.86 19.80
N VAL A 289 -2.09 -23.73 18.62
CA VAL A 289 -2.28 -24.66 17.51
C VAL A 289 -0.92 -25.24 17.11
N ASN A 290 -0.85 -26.57 16.94
CA ASN A 290 0.38 -27.25 16.50
C ASN A 290 1.63 -26.81 17.31
N THR A 291 1.47 -26.70 18.62
CA THR A 291 2.50 -26.16 19.54
C THR A 291 3.79 -26.97 19.58
N ASP A 292 3.75 -28.22 19.17
CA ASP A 292 4.88 -29.14 19.04
C ASP A 292 5.56 -29.09 17.65
N ALA A 293 5.07 -28.24 16.75
CA ALA A 293 5.58 -28.05 15.40
C ALA A 293 5.68 -29.36 14.58
N THR A 294 4.70 -30.25 14.71
CA THR A 294 4.73 -31.55 14.01
C THR A 294 4.09 -31.50 12.61
N ASP A 295 3.12 -30.61 12.38
CA ASP A 295 2.45 -30.49 11.07
C ASP A 295 3.44 -29.97 9.99
N PRO A 296 3.67 -30.74 8.91
CA PRO A 296 4.61 -30.33 7.86
C PRO A 296 4.13 -29.12 7.05
N ARG A 297 2.85 -28.72 7.16
CA ARG A 297 2.27 -27.56 6.49
C ARG A 297 2.56 -26.25 7.27
N SER A 298 2.77 -26.37 8.59
CA SER A 298 3.15 -25.23 9.44
C SER A 298 4.67 -25.03 9.39
N GLY A 299 5.12 -24.09 8.56
CA GLY A 299 6.53 -23.80 8.42
C GLY A 299 6.87 -23.14 7.11
N GLY A 300 8.15 -23.14 6.77
CA GLY A 300 8.65 -22.57 5.53
C GLY A 300 9.84 -23.34 4.96
N PRO A 301 10.29 -22.95 3.76
CA PRO A 301 11.37 -23.62 3.09
C PRO A 301 12.70 -23.46 3.83
N SER A 302 13.55 -24.49 3.82
CA SER A 302 14.93 -24.39 4.24
C SER A 302 15.86 -24.14 3.05
N ASP A 303 17.05 -23.61 3.31
CA ASP A 303 18.07 -23.40 2.27
C ASP A 303 18.58 -24.72 1.65
N SER A 304 18.36 -25.86 2.32
CA SER A 304 18.65 -27.18 1.84
C SER A 304 17.53 -27.85 1.02
N GLY A 305 16.41 -27.14 0.80
CA GLY A 305 15.25 -27.66 0.06
C GLY A 305 14.21 -28.41 0.90
N GLY A 306 14.44 -28.58 2.21
CA GLY A 306 13.46 -29.15 3.16
C GLY A 306 12.48 -28.11 3.71
N ILE A 307 11.82 -28.48 4.83
CA ILE A 307 10.88 -27.64 5.58
C ILE A 307 11.40 -27.39 6.98
N ASN A 308 11.50 -26.12 7.38
CA ASN A 308 11.62 -25.72 8.77
C ASN A 308 10.22 -25.64 9.37
N LYS A 309 9.90 -26.61 10.23
CA LYS A 309 8.59 -26.64 10.89
C LYS A 309 8.53 -25.67 12.06
N ILE A 310 7.38 -25.03 12.25
CA ILE A 310 7.14 -24.08 13.34
C ILE A 310 5.77 -24.33 13.98
N PRO A 311 5.54 -23.90 15.23
CA PRO A 311 4.21 -23.85 15.81
C PRO A 311 3.30 -22.90 15.05
N GLY A 312 1.99 -23.08 15.19
CA GLY A 312 0.97 -22.21 14.63
C GLY A 312 0.07 -22.89 13.62
N ASP A 313 -0.96 -22.18 13.25
CA ASP A 313 -1.99 -22.67 12.33
C ASP A 313 -1.56 -22.44 10.87
N TRP A 314 -1.32 -23.49 10.14
CA TRP A 314 -0.95 -23.40 8.72
C TRP A 314 -2.04 -22.78 7.83
N HIS A 315 -3.30 -22.74 8.27
CA HIS A 315 -4.39 -22.04 7.59
C HIS A 315 -4.17 -20.53 7.60
N GLU A 316 -3.35 -20.01 8.50
CA GLU A 316 -2.97 -18.61 8.62
C GLU A 316 -1.75 -18.23 7.77
N THR A 317 -1.34 -19.12 6.85
CA THR A 317 -0.22 -18.84 5.95
C THR A 317 -0.52 -17.69 5.01
N MET A 318 0.38 -16.72 4.96
CA MET A 318 0.31 -15.55 4.10
C MET A 318 1.43 -15.56 3.06
N SER A 319 1.28 -14.80 2.00
CA SER A 319 2.17 -14.81 0.84
C SER A 319 2.53 -13.42 0.30
N THR A 320 1.58 -12.67 -0.24
CA THR A 320 1.84 -11.38 -0.89
C THR A 320 1.46 -10.23 0.03
N HIS A 321 2.47 -9.61 0.64
CA HIS A 321 2.34 -8.40 1.45
C HIS A 321 2.93 -7.20 0.71
N TRP A 322 2.91 -6.07 1.36
CA TRP A 322 3.60 -4.87 0.96
C TRP A 322 3.89 -4.00 2.18
N PHE A 323 4.66 -2.96 2.03
CA PHE A 323 4.95 -1.99 3.07
C PHE A 323 5.00 -0.59 2.47
N HIS A 324 4.56 0.39 3.23
CA HIS A 324 4.43 1.75 2.74
C HIS A 324 4.53 2.77 3.87
N ASP A 325 4.73 4.02 3.51
CA ASP A 325 4.67 5.09 4.50
C ASP A 325 3.26 5.25 5.04
N HIS A 326 3.17 5.52 6.34
CA HIS A 326 1.91 5.72 7.07
C HIS A 326 1.97 6.99 7.91
N MET A 327 2.68 8.03 7.43
CA MET A 327 2.82 9.29 8.12
C MET A 327 1.48 10.01 8.21
N PHE A 328 1.08 10.38 9.42
CA PHE A 328 -0.18 11.05 9.70
C PHE A 328 -0.43 12.25 8.77
N SER A 329 -1.62 12.30 8.16
CA SER A 329 -2.04 13.30 7.18
C SER A 329 -1.19 13.42 5.91
N PHE A 330 -0.23 12.52 5.69
CA PHE A 330 0.68 12.56 4.54
C PHE A 330 0.89 11.19 3.87
N THR A 331 0.17 10.17 4.30
CA THR A 331 0.22 8.83 3.68
C THR A 331 0.05 8.92 2.18
N SER A 332 -0.98 9.63 1.69
CA SER A 332 -1.26 9.76 0.26
C SER A 332 -0.10 10.38 -0.51
N GLN A 333 0.45 11.49 0.00
CA GLN A 333 1.52 12.22 -0.66
C GLN A 333 2.82 11.40 -0.72
N ASN A 334 3.18 10.76 0.41
CA ASN A 334 4.40 9.98 0.53
C ASN A 334 4.33 8.69 -0.29
N VAL A 335 3.23 7.95 -0.24
CA VAL A 335 2.99 6.77 -1.09
C VAL A 335 2.99 7.14 -2.56
N TYR A 336 2.34 8.26 -2.93
CA TYR A 336 2.34 8.74 -4.30
C TYR A 336 3.75 9.08 -4.82
N LYS A 337 4.64 9.55 -3.94
CA LYS A 337 6.07 9.77 -4.25
C LYS A 337 6.87 8.51 -4.48
N GLY A 338 6.34 7.33 -4.13
CA GLY A 338 7.01 6.05 -4.31
C GLY A 338 7.40 5.34 -3.02
N MET A 339 6.95 5.81 -1.85
CA MET A 339 7.18 5.14 -0.57
C MET A 339 6.27 3.93 -0.41
N ALA A 340 6.39 2.98 -1.32
CA ALA A 340 5.69 1.71 -1.34
C ALA A 340 6.63 0.62 -1.85
N GLY A 341 6.65 -0.53 -1.22
CA GLY A 341 7.46 -1.69 -1.62
C GLY A 341 6.70 -2.98 -1.43
N MET A 342 6.93 -3.97 -2.28
CA MET A 342 6.29 -5.27 -2.14
C MET A 342 7.07 -6.18 -1.20
N PHE A 343 6.37 -7.14 -0.60
CA PHE A 343 6.90 -8.06 0.37
C PHE A 343 6.34 -9.47 0.10
N ASN A 344 7.21 -10.41 -0.24
CA ASN A 344 6.83 -11.79 -0.49
C ASN A 344 7.25 -12.68 0.69
N ILE A 345 6.29 -13.44 1.24
CA ILE A 345 6.53 -14.43 2.28
C ILE A 345 6.35 -15.82 1.67
N TYR A 346 7.30 -16.71 1.94
CA TYR A 346 7.27 -18.11 1.49
C TYR A 346 7.02 -19.05 2.67
N SER A 347 6.22 -20.07 2.41
CA SER A 347 5.79 -21.06 3.39
C SER A 347 6.13 -22.48 2.98
N ALA A 348 5.80 -23.46 3.82
CA ALA A 348 5.88 -24.86 3.45
C ALA A 348 4.97 -25.20 2.27
N LEU A 349 3.83 -24.50 2.15
CA LEU A 349 2.83 -24.69 1.09
C LEU A 349 3.17 -23.92 -0.18
N ASP A 350 3.75 -22.74 -0.06
CA ASP A 350 4.16 -21.89 -1.18
C ASP A 350 5.66 -21.60 -1.07
N ARG A 351 6.49 -22.53 -1.59
CA ARG A 351 7.94 -22.45 -1.41
C ARG A 351 8.64 -21.59 -2.45
N GLY A 352 7.93 -21.12 -3.47
CA GLY A 352 8.61 -20.46 -4.59
C GLY A 352 9.63 -21.39 -5.27
N ASN A 353 9.35 -22.67 -5.35
CA ASN A 353 10.08 -23.66 -6.15
C ASN A 353 9.08 -24.70 -6.65
N GLU A 354 8.82 -24.67 -7.95
CA GLU A 354 7.79 -25.49 -8.59
C GLU A 354 8.19 -26.96 -8.83
N GLU A 355 9.49 -27.31 -8.68
CA GLU A 355 10.00 -28.66 -8.87
C GLU A 355 9.82 -29.54 -7.64
N LEU A 356 9.82 -28.94 -6.43
CA LEU A 356 9.74 -29.68 -5.17
C LEU A 356 8.36 -30.33 -5.00
N ASN A 357 8.32 -31.66 -5.21
CA ASN A 357 7.11 -32.48 -5.17
C ASN A 357 7.14 -33.42 -3.98
N ASP A 358 6.82 -32.94 -2.78
CA ASP A 358 6.84 -33.69 -1.53
C ASP A 358 5.45 -33.92 -0.90
N GLY A 359 4.39 -33.56 -1.63
CA GLY A 359 3.00 -33.68 -1.17
C GLY A 359 2.53 -32.51 -0.26
N VAL A 360 3.40 -31.56 0.05
CA VAL A 360 3.07 -30.34 0.83
C VAL A 360 3.10 -29.11 -0.05
N ASN A 361 4.15 -28.93 -0.83
CA ASN A 361 4.31 -27.80 -1.73
C ASN A 361 3.25 -27.77 -2.81
N LEU A 362 2.53 -26.67 -2.97
CA LEU A 362 1.50 -26.46 -3.99
C LEU A 362 2.10 -26.35 -5.41
N ARG A 363 3.41 -26.10 -5.53
CA ARG A 363 4.14 -26.02 -6.80
C ARG A 363 3.61 -24.93 -7.73
N LEU A 364 3.22 -23.79 -7.15
CA LEU A 364 2.78 -22.62 -7.93
C LEU A 364 3.89 -22.14 -8.86
N PRO A 365 3.56 -21.52 -10.02
CA PRO A 365 4.57 -21.01 -10.95
C PRO A 365 5.57 -20.10 -10.26
N SER A 366 6.86 -20.44 -10.34
CA SER A 366 7.92 -19.71 -9.64
C SER A 366 9.30 -19.84 -10.29
N GLY A 367 9.69 -21.05 -10.67
CA GLY A 367 11.02 -21.39 -11.15
C GLY A 367 11.71 -22.43 -10.26
N THR A 368 12.96 -22.77 -10.61
CA THR A 368 13.69 -23.90 -10.01
C THR A 368 15.16 -23.58 -9.68
N ALA A 369 15.64 -22.38 -10.01
CA ALA A 369 17.07 -22.02 -9.87
C ALA A 369 17.57 -21.98 -8.43
N LYS A 370 16.69 -21.70 -7.46
CA LYS A 370 16.98 -21.63 -6.02
C LYS A 370 16.16 -22.68 -5.28
N SER A 371 16.60 -23.03 -4.07
CA SER A 371 15.84 -23.91 -3.19
C SER A 371 14.46 -23.35 -2.81
N TRP A 372 14.32 -22.03 -2.78
CA TRP A 372 13.05 -21.34 -2.53
C TRP A 372 13.07 -19.91 -3.10
N GLY A 373 11.90 -19.29 -3.19
CA GLY A 373 11.76 -17.87 -3.52
C GLY A 373 12.22 -17.52 -4.93
N ASN A 374 12.05 -18.44 -5.90
CA ASN A 374 12.33 -18.19 -7.30
C ASN A 374 11.34 -17.18 -7.87
N GLN A 375 11.85 -16.31 -8.73
CA GLN A 375 11.08 -15.23 -9.34
C GLN A 375 11.04 -15.33 -10.89
N GLU A 376 11.55 -16.40 -11.47
CA GLU A 376 11.55 -16.57 -12.93
C GLU A 376 10.13 -16.46 -13.49
N TYR A 377 9.17 -17.06 -12.80
CA TYR A 377 7.76 -17.13 -13.21
C TYR A 377 6.78 -16.68 -12.11
N ASP A 378 7.28 -16.06 -11.06
CA ASP A 378 6.53 -15.43 -9.95
C ASP A 378 6.86 -13.92 -9.95
N ILE A 379 5.94 -13.12 -10.49
CA ILE A 379 6.19 -11.75 -10.91
C ILE A 379 5.36 -10.78 -10.08
N ASN A 380 6.03 -9.85 -9.42
CA ASN A 380 5.38 -8.76 -8.70
C ASN A 380 4.99 -7.61 -9.65
N LEU A 381 3.73 -7.17 -9.57
CA LEU A 381 3.18 -6.04 -10.32
C LEU A 381 2.59 -5.03 -9.34
N MET A 382 3.15 -3.85 -9.27
CA MET A 382 2.55 -2.71 -8.57
C MET A 382 1.89 -1.78 -9.60
N LEU A 383 0.57 -1.71 -9.58
CA LEU A 383 -0.22 -0.82 -10.43
C LEU A 383 -0.41 0.52 -9.73
N ALA A 384 -0.14 1.60 -10.41
CA ALA A 384 -0.40 2.95 -9.91
C ALA A 384 -0.65 3.92 -11.07
N ASP A 385 -1.38 4.96 -10.79
CA ASP A 385 -1.52 6.10 -11.70
C ASP A 385 -0.67 7.27 -11.22
N LYS A 386 -0.13 8.03 -12.14
CA LYS A 386 0.67 9.22 -11.90
C LYS A 386 0.19 10.37 -12.79
N ALA A 387 0.51 11.57 -12.37
CA ALA A 387 0.36 12.78 -13.18
C ALA A 387 1.63 13.62 -13.05
N TRP A 388 1.94 14.38 -14.08
CA TRP A 388 3.04 15.32 -14.08
C TRP A 388 2.62 16.65 -14.69
N ASP A 389 3.34 17.70 -14.33
CA ASP A 389 3.11 19.05 -14.82
C ASP A 389 3.63 19.24 -16.25
N GLN A 390 3.62 20.49 -16.75
CA GLN A 390 4.07 20.82 -18.11
C GLN A 390 5.57 20.61 -18.33
N ASP A 391 6.35 20.60 -17.27
CA ASP A 391 7.79 20.32 -17.29
C ASP A 391 8.08 18.82 -17.08
N GLY A 392 7.05 17.99 -16.94
CA GLY A 392 7.14 16.55 -16.73
C GLY A 392 7.47 16.13 -15.31
N GLN A 393 7.41 17.05 -14.34
CA GLN A 393 7.67 16.73 -12.95
C GLN A 393 6.41 16.19 -12.26
N LEU A 394 6.59 15.23 -11.34
CA LEU A 394 5.50 14.61 -10.60
C LEU A 394 4.61 15.66 -9.94
N PHE A 395 3.31 15.52 -10.11
CA PHE A 395 2.30 16.44 -9.61
C PHE A 395 1.28 15.70 -8.72
N PHE A 396 0.92 16.31 -7.60
CA PHE A 396 -0.14 15.86 -6.70
C PHE A 396 -1.03 17.02 -6.27
N ASP A 397 -2.35 16.81 -6.20
CA ASP A 397 -3.30 17.82 -5.73
C ASP A 397 -3.86 17.42 -4.35
N ILE A 398 -3.34 18.02 -3.29
CA ILE A 398 -3.76 17.77 -1.92
C ILE A 398 -5.18 18.27 -1.60
N PHE A 399 -5.79 19.05 -2.48
CA PHE A 399 -7.13 19.61 -2.30
C PHE A 399 -8.22 18.79 -2.99
N ASP A 400 -7.88 17.68 -3.61
CA ASP A 400 -8.86 16.75 -4.16
C ASP A 400 -9.32 15.76 -3.10
N PHE A 401 -10.15 16.23 -2.16
CA PHE A 401 -10.64 15.44 -1.02
C PHE A 401 -11.53 14.26 -1.41
N ASP A 402 -12.02 14.20 -2.65
CA ASP A 402 -12.75 13.05 -3.18
C ASP A 402 -11.82 11.88 -3.50
N GLY A 403 -10.54 12.19 -3.75
CA GLY A 403 -9.50 11.23 -4.14
C GLY A 403 -8.73 11.70 -5.37
N PHE A 404 -7.41 11.83 -5.24
CA PHE A 404 -6.55 12.23 -6.33
C PHE A 404 -6.35 11.10 -7.35
N LEU A 405 -6.55 11.41 -8.63
CA LEU A 405 -6.35 10.50 -9.75
C LEU A 405 -5.31 11.05 -10.72
N GLY A 406 -4.34 10.22 -11.07
CA GLY A 406 -3.41 10.48 -12.17
C GLY A 406 -4.02 10.16 -13.53
N ASP A 407 -3.33 10.53 -14.61
CA ASP A 407 -3.74 10.25 -16.01
C ASP A 407 -2.75 9.37 -16.77
N ALA A 408 -1.69 8.96 -16.10
CA ALA A 408 -0.65 8.11 -16.65
C ALA A 408 -0.58 6.78 -15.90
N MET A 409 -1.04 5.70 -16.54
CA MET A 409 -1.00 4.35 -15.96
C MET A 409 0.43 3.84 -15.93
N THR A 410 0.88 3.38 -14.75
CA THR A 410 2.20 2.80 -14.54
C THR A 410 2.11 1.37 -14.01
N VAL A 411 3.11 0.56 -14.36
CA VAL A 411 3.36 -0.76 -13.78
C VAL A 411 4.79 -0.75 -13.25
N ASN A 412 4.97 -1.09 -11.97
CA ASN A 412 6.26 -1.01 -11.31
C ASN A 412 6.91 0.38 -11.47
N LEU A 413 6.06 1.44 -11.42
CA LEU A 413 6.42 2.85 -11.57
C LEU A 413 7.02 3.23 -12.94
N VAL A 414 6.75 2.47 -14.00
CA VAL A 414 7.07 2.86 -15.36
C VAL A 414 5.83 2.90 -16.24
N TYR A 415 5.84 3.81 -17.21
CA TYR A 415 4.68 4.10 -18.06
C TYR A 415 4.47 2.99 -19.09
N LYS A 416 3.34 2.29 -18.99
CA LYS A 416 2.82 1.30 -19.95
C LYS A 416 3.94 0.44 -20.60
N PRO A 417 4.63 -0.42 -19.81
CA PRO A 417 5.75 -1.22 -20.30
C PRO A 417 5.31 -2.47 -21.09
N PHE A 418 6.28 -3.18 -21.65
CA PHE A 418 6.11 -4.55 -22.12
C PHE A 418 6.82 -5.56 -21.20
N PHE A 419 6.37 -6.82 -21.24
CA PHE A 419 6.98 -7.93 -20.54
C PHE A 419 7.05 -9.15 -21.45
N GLU A 420 8.24 -9.70 -21.63
CA GLU A 420 8.47 -10.91 -22.42
C GLU A 420 8.17 -12.17 -21.62
N VAL A 421 7.42 -13.10 -22.20
CA VAL A 421 7.02 -14.36 -21.57
C VAL A 421 7.34 -15.57 -22.46
N GLU A 422 7.60 -16.70 -21.81
CA GLU A 422 7.65 -18.01 -22.40
C GLU A 422 6.25 -18.64 -22.49
N ARG A 423 6.08 -19.64 -23.35
CA ARG A 423 4.83 -20.38 -23.51
C ARG A 423 4.59 -21.34 -22.34
N ARG A 424 4.33 -20.79 -21.13
CA ARG A 424 4.08 -21.53 -19.90
C ARG A 424 3.25 -20.73 -18.92
N LYS A 425 2.94 -21.30 -17.76
CA LYS A 425 2.26 -20.59 -16.66
C LYS A 425 3.19 -19.62 -15.95
N TYR A 426 2.64 -18.44 -15.63
CA TYR A 426 3.24 -17.41 -14.79
C TYR A 426 2.27 -17.03 -13.69
N ARG A 427 2.78 -16.81 -12.47
CA ARG A 427 2.08 -16.15 -11.38
C ARG A 427 2.37 -14.67 -11.43
N PHE A 428 1.34 -13.86 -11.26
CA PHE A 428 1.46 -12.41 -11.08
C PHE A 428 0.85 -12.03 -9.74
N ARG A 429 1.66 -11.35 -8.91
CA ARG A 429 1.25 -10.78 -7.63
C ARG A 429 0.93 -9.30 -7.87
N ILE A 430 -0.34 -8.96 -7.94
CA ILE A 430 -0.81 -7.64 -8.35
C ILE A 430 -1.20 -6.83 -7.12
N LEU A 431 -0.44 -5.77 -6.83
CA LEU A 431 -0.77 -4.77 -5.83
C LEU A 431 -1.43 -3.57 -6.50
N ASN A 432 -2.55 -3.11 -5.99
CA ASN A 432 -3.03 -1.76 -6.26
C ASN A 432 -2.29 -0.77 -5.35
N GLY A 433 -1.21 -0.19 -5.84
CA GLY A 433 -0.38 0.82 -5.17
C GLY A 433 -0.73 2.27 -5.55
N ALA A 434 -1.93 2.52 -6.07
CA ALA A 434 -2.47 3.85 -6.27
C ALA A 434 -2.89 4.48 -4.93
N VAL A 435 -3.20 5.77 -4.93
CA VAL A 435 -3.68 6.47 -3.72
C VAL A 435 -5.20 6.57 -3.64
N SER A 436 -5.89 6.55 -4.80
CA SER A 436 -7.35 6.65 -4.85
C SER A 436 -7.98 5.88 -6.02
N ARG A 437 -7.19 5.37 -6.97
CA ARG A 437 -7.70 4.72 -8.17
C ARG A 437 -7.97 3.24 -7.95
N PHE A 438 -9.14 2.78 -8.40
CA PHE A 438 -9.47 1.37 -8.53
C PHE A 438 -9.05 0.85 -9.91
N PHE A 439 -8.74 -0.42 -10.00
CA PHE A 439 -8.43 -1.09 -11.27
C PHE A 439 -9.32 -2.31 -11.45
N LYS A 440 -9.67 -2.62 -12.70
CA LYS A 440 -10.34 -3.88 -13.07
C LYS A 440 -9.61 -4.51 -14.24
N VAL A 441 -8.91 -5.59 -13.98
CA VAL A 441 -7.98 -6.18 -14.94
C VAL A 441 -8.63 -7.29 -15.74
N ALA A 442 -8.40 -7.27 -17.05
CA ALA A 442 -8.70 -8.37 -17.98
C ALA A 442 -7.56 -8.56 -18.96
N LEU A 443 -7.52 -9.69 -19.66
CA LEU A 443 -6.69 -9.84 -20.85
C LEU A 443 -7.43 -9.31 -22.08
N SER A 444 -6.72 -8.69 -23.00
CA SER A 444 -7.28 -8.01 -24.17
C SER A 444 -8.09 -8.90 -25.11
N ASP A 445 -7.83 -10.20 -25.09
CA ASP A 445 -8.54 -11.22 -25.87
C ASP A 445 -9.63 -11.96 -25.08
N GLY A 446 -9.86 -11.56 -23.82
CA GLY A 446 -10.83 -12.21 -22.92
C GLY A 446 -10.40 -13.58 -22.39
N SER A 447 -9.15 -13.97 -22.59
CA SER A 447 -8.61 -15.24 -22.06
C SER A 447 -8.74 -15.28 -20.54
N PRO A 448 -9.03 -16.46 -19.96
CA PRO A 448 -9.21 -16.60 -18.52
C PRO A 448 -7.87 -16.49 -17.77
N MET A 449 -7.97 -15.93 -16.57
CA MET A 449 -6.94 -15.88 -15.55
C MET A 449 -7.39 -16.74 -14.37
N ILE A 450 -6.46 -17.37 -13.66
CA ILE A 450 -6.76 -18.19 -12.49
C ILE A 450 -6.41 -17.38 -11.24
N PHE A 451 -7.41 -16.95 -10.51
CA PHE A 451 -7.28 -16.21 -9.27
C PHE A 451 -6.95 -17.16 -8.12
N ILE A 452 -5.83 -16.95 -7.45
CA ILE A 452 -5.29 -17.88 -6.44
C ILE A 452 -5.09 -17.28 -5.05
N ALA A 453 -5.00 -15.96 -4.91
CA ALA A 453 -4.87 -15.31 -3.60
C ALA A 453 -5.53 -13.95 -3.58
N ASN A 454 -6.01 -13.55 -2.39
CA ASN A 454 -6.56 -12.24 -2.09
C ASN A 454 -5.88 -11.70 -0.83
N ASP A 455 -5.41 -10.45 -0.86
CA ASP A 455 -4.73 -9.77 0.24
C ASP A 455 -3.68 -10.64 0.96
N GLY A 456 -2.81 -11.30 0.16
CA GLY A 456 -1.75 -12.17 0.68
C GLY A 456 -2.19 -13.56 1.12
N ASN A 457 -3.49 -13.85 1.16
CA ASN A 457 -4.02 -15.14 1.58
C ASN A 457 -4.35 -16.01 0.38
N LEU A 458 -3.70 -17.18 0.27
CA LEU A 458 -4.05 -18.16 -0.75
C LEU A 458 -5.49 -18.64 -0.54
N MET A 459 -6.24 -18.71 -1.64
CA MET A 459 -7.66 -19.08 -1.62
C MET A 459 -7.86 -20.54 -1.21
N PRO A 460 -9.02 -20.89 -0.63
CA PRO A 460 -9.38 -22.30 -0.43
C PRO A 460 -9.38 -23.10 -1.73
N SER A 461 -9.81 -22.48 -2.81
CA SER A 461 -9.81 -23.04 -4.16
C SER A 461 -9.56 -21.94 -5.20
N PRO A 462 -8.89 -22.22 -6.30
CA PRO A 462 -8.68 -21.23 -7.36
C PRO A 462 -10.02 -20.88 -8.03
N VAL A 463 -10.13 -19.63 -8.50
CA VAL A 463 -11.30 -19.14 -9.24
C VAL A 463 -10.88 -18.73 -10.64
N VAL A 464 -11.54 -19.27 -11.66
CA VAL A 464 -11.26 -18.94 -13.07
C VAL A 464 -12.12 -17.75 -13.48
N LEU A 465 -11.47 -16.66 -13.92
CA LEU A 465 -12.12 -15.39 -14.24
C LEU A 465 -11.62 -14.86 -15.58
N SER A 466 -12.52 -14.39 -16.44
CA SER A 466 -12.17 -13.66 -17.67
C SER A 466 -11.84 -12.19 -17.42
N GLN A 467 -12.27 -11.67 -16.29
CA GLN A 467 -11.93 -10.36 -15.76
C GLN A 467 -11.90 -10.44 -14.23
N LEU A 468 -10.95 -9.76 -13.61
CA LEU A 468 -10.89 -9.66 -12.15
C LEU A 468 -12.02 -8.77 -11.64
N ASP A 469 -12.27 -8.79 -10.34
CA ASP A 469 -13.12 -7.78 -9.70
C ASP A 469 -12.41 -6.42 -9.70
N GLU A 470 -13.15 -5.36 -9.40
CA GLU A 470 -12.55 -4.06 -9.15
C GLU A 470 -11.63 -4.18 -7.93
N GLN A 471 -10.35 -3.97 -8.14
CA GLN A 471 -9.32 -4.00 -7.10
C GLN A 471 -9.25 -2.63 -6.44
N GLY A 472 -9.63 -2.54 -5.18
CA GLY A 472 -9.47 -1.34 -4.35
C GLY A 472 -8.00 -1.07 -4.03
N ILE A 473 -7.74 0.14 -3.53
CA ILE A 473 -6.40 0.55 -3.12
C ILE A 473 -5.93 -0.39 -2.00
N ALA A 474 -4.67 -0.81 -2.05
CA ALA A 474 -4.02 -1.78 -1.15
C ALA A 474 -4.40 -3.25 -1.34
N GLU A 475 -5.46 -3.59 -2.03
CA GLU A 475 -5.76 -4.99 -2.31
C GLU A 475 -4.64 -5.63 -3.13
N ARG A 476 -4.31 -6.88 -2.80
CA ARG A 476 -3.37 -7.72 -3.55
C ARG A 476 -4.13 -8.87 -4.16
N TYR A 477 -4.03 -9.03 -5.48
CA TYR A 477 -4.59 -10.15 -6.22
C TYR A 477 -3.48 -10.98 -6.83
N ASP A 478 -3.36 -12.25 -6.44
CA ASP A 478 -2.45 -13.17 -7.11
C ASP A 478 -3.21 -14.00 -8.14
N ILE A 479 -2.71 -13.97 -9.35
CA ILE A 479 -3.30 -14.70 -10.49
C ILE A 479 -2.26 -15.57 -11.21
N VAL A 480 -2.74 -16.60 -11.89
CA VAL A 480 -1.93 -17.37 -12.82
C VAL A 480 -2.48 -17.20 -14.24
N ILE A 481 -1.59 -16.86 -15.17
CA ILE A 481 -1.87 -16.80 -16.60
C ILE A 481 -1.08 -17.91 -17.30
N ASP A 482 -1.76 -18.68 -18.13
CA ASP A 482 -1.14 -19.74 -18.96
C ASP A 482 -0.90 -19.22 -20.39
N PHE A 483 0.36 -18.87 -20.67
CA PHE A 483 0.78 -18.42 -22.00
C PHE A 483 1.06 -19.55 -22.99
N SER A 484 0.93 -20.83 -22.60
CA SER A 484 1.12 -21.96 -23.53
C SER A 484 0.09 -22.00 -24.68
N ARG A 485 -1.06 -21.31 -24.46
CA ARG A 485 -2.14 -21.17 -25.44
C ARG A 485 -1.81 -20.26 -26.63
N TYR A 486 -0.81 -19.40 -26.50
CA TYR A 486 -0.40 -18.45 -27.54
C TYR A 486 0.76 -19.00 -28.39
N ASN A 487 0.97 -18.39 -29.55
CA ASN A 487 2.10 -18.70 -30.40
C ASN A 487 3.28 -17.76 -30.15
N ILE A 488 4.48 -18.19 -30.50
CA ILE A 488 5.65 -17.30 -30.50
C ILE A 488 5.40 -16.15 -31.49
N GLY A 489 5.62 -14.92 -31.02
CA GLY A 489 5.35 -13.68 -31.76
C GLY A 489 4.00 -13.07 -31.46
N ASP A 490 3.07 -13.78 -30.81
CA ASP A 490 1.81 -13.21 -30.38
C ASP A 490 2.03 -12.18 -29.29
N LYS A 491 1.06 -11.25 -29.18
CA LYS A 491 0.98 -10.24 -28.13
C LYS A 491 -0.39 -10.26 -27.50
N VAL A 492 -0.42 -10.16 -26.18
CA VAL A 492 -1.65 -9.97 -25.41
C VAL A 492 -1.41 -8.88 -24.35
N TRP A 493 -2.43 -8.13 -24.01
CA TRP A 493 -2.29 -7.01 -23.07
C TRP A 493 -3.13 -7.24 -21.82
N MET A 494 -2.61 -6.80 -20.67
CA MET A 494 -3.49 -6.46 -19.56
C MET A 494 -4.20 -5.14 -19.89
N VAL A 495 -5.50 -5.12 -19.61
CA VAL A 495 -6.40 -4.00 -19.89
C VAL A 495 -7.10 -3.60 -18.61
N ASN A 496 -7.15 -2.31 -18.32
CA ASN A 496 -7.98 -1.77 -17.24
C ASN A 496 -9.37 -1.44 -17.80
N LEU A 497 -10.40 -2.05 -17.21
CA LEU A 497 -11.81 -1.87 -17.56
C LEU A 497 -12.52 -0.85 -16.65
N CYS A 498 -11.85 -0.40 -15.58
CA CYS A 498 -12.40 0.48 -14.58
C CYS A 498 -12.24 1.94 -15.00
N GLU A 499 -13.34 2.59 -15.36
CA GLU A 499 -13.36 4.02 -15.69
C GLU A 499 -13.63 4.85 -14.45
N HIS A 500 -12.97 5.99 -14.32
CA HIS A 500 -13.25 6.99 -13.30
C HIS A 500 -13.65 8.32 -13.95
N GLN A 501 -14.65 8.96 -13.39
CA GLN A 501 -15.09 10.32 -13.76
C GLN A 501 -14.64 11.35 -12.71
N ASN A 502 -14.28 10.88 -11.52
CA ASN A 502 -13.77 11.64 -10.39
C ASN A 502 -13.17 10.67 -9.35
N GLY A 503 -12.59 11.21 -8.28
CA GLY A 503 -11.97 10.41 -7.21
C GLY A 503 -12.94 9.71 -6.26
N LYS A 504 -14.25 9.88 -6.42
CA LYS A 504 -15.24 9.33 -5.47
C LYS A 504 -15.35 7.82 -5.53
N LYS A 505 -15.42 7.28 -6.74
CA LYS A 505 -15.64 5.85 -6.98
C LYS A 505 -15.41 5.53 -8.45
N PRO A 506 -15.26 4.25 -8.79
CA PRO A 506 -15.42 3.80 -10.17
C PRO A 506 -16.75 4.27 -10.79
N ALA A 507 -16.71 4.59 -12.06
CA ALA A 507 -17.88 4.71 -12.90
C ALA A 507 -18.42 3.32 -13.28
N ASP A 508 -19.21 3.22 -14.33
CA ASP A 508 -19.66 1.93 -14.82
C ASP A 508 -18.48 1.12 -15.40
N ASP A 509 -18.51 -0.19 -15.20
CA ASP A 509 -17.56 -1.11 -15.79
C ASP A 509 -17.68 -1.12 -17.32
N LEU A 510 -16.55 -1.01 -17.99
CA LEU A 510 -16.48 -1.13 -19.45
C LEU A 510 -16.27 -2.58 -19.86
N SER A 511 -16.87 -2.98 -20.97
CA SER A 511 -16.47 -4.21 -21.65
C SER A 511 -15.05 -4.09 -22.20
N ILE A 512 -14.39 -5.21 -22.47
CA ILE A 512 -13.07 -5.22 -23.09
C ILE A 512 -13.06 -4.43 -24.41
N ALA A 513 -14.10 -4.60 -25.23
CA ALA A 513 -14.23 -3.88 -26.50
C ALA A 513 -14.33 -2.36 -26.31
N GLN A 514 -15.10 -1.90 -25.35
CA GLN A 514 -15.21 -0.48 -25.00
C GLN A 514 -13.88 0.09 -24.48
N ALA A 515 -13.23 -0.62 -23.56
CA ALA A 515 -11.94 -0.21 -23.02
C ALA A 515 -10.84 -0.14 -24.10
N LEU A 516 -10.89 -1.00 -25.10
CA LEU A 516 -9.95 -1.03 -26.21
C LEU A 516 -10.29 -0.02 -27.34
N SER A 517 -11.48 0.53 -27.36
CA SER A 517 -11.92 1.48 -28.41
C SER A 517 -11.23 2.85 -28.32
N GLY A 518 -10.62 3.19 -27.16
CA GLY A 518 -10.03 4.50 -26.89
C GLY A 518 -11.07 5.62 -26.73
N GLN A 519 -12.33 5.29 -26.51
CA GLN A 519 -13.40 6.28 -26.37
C GLN A 519 -13.62 6.76 -24.93
N SER A 520 -13.05 6.08 -23.93
CA SER A 520 -13.10 6.53 -22.55
C SER A 520 -12.42 7.87 -22.38
N ALA A 521 -13.01 8.76 -21.59
CA ALA A 521 -12.40 10.02 -21.21
C ALA A 521 -11.29 9.84 -20.15
N ASP A 522 -11.27 8.71 -19.45
CA ASP A 522 -10.24 8.36 -18.48
C ASP A 522 -9.00 7.76 -19.19
N PRO A 523 -7.84 8.44 -19.13
CA PRO A 523 -6.62 7.99 -19.82
C PRO A 523 -6.04 6.68 -19.29
N CYS A 524 -6.45 6.27 -18.08
CA CYS A 524 -5.99 5.02 -17.46
C CYS A 524 -6.81 3.80 -17.84
N VAL A 525 -7.90 3.98 -18.61
CA VAL A 525 -8.64 2.87 -19.23
C VAL A 525 -7.87 2.29 -20.42
N GLY A 526 -8.04 1.01 -20.66
CA GLY A 526 -7.44 0.32 -21.80
C GLY A 526 -6.10 -0.37 -21.49
N LYS A 527 -5.29 -0.58 -22.50
CA LYS A 527 -4.04 -1.32 -22.40
C LYS A 527 -3.03 -0.65 -21.50
N PHE A 528 -2.40 -1.41 -20.58
CA PHE A 528 -1.38 -0.86 -19.68
C PHE A 528 -0.11 -1.71 -19.55
N LEU A 529 -0.16 -3.02 -19.86
CA LEU A 529 0.99 -3.91 -19.89
C LEU A 529 0.89 -4.82 -21.13
N GLU A 530 1.93 -4.86 -21.97
CA GLU A 530 2.01 -5.74 -23.15
C GLU A 530 2.82 -6.98 -22.81
N PHE A 531 2.21 -8.16 -22.92
CA PHE A 531 2.94 -9.43 -22.92
C PHE A 531 3.38 -9.79 -24.34
N ARG A 532 4.65 -10.17 -24.49
CA ARG A 532 5.24 -10.67 -25.73
C ARG A 532 5.63 -12.11 -25.57
N ILE A 533 5.04 -12.99 -26.35
CA ILE A 533 5.35 -14.41 -26.32
C ILE A 533 6.59 -14.65 -27.18
N VAL A 534 7.76 -14.87 -26.57
CA VAL A 534 9.03 -14.82 -27.26
C VAL A 534 9.64 -16.18 -27.56
N ARG A 535 9.35 -17.21 -26.75
CA ARG A 535 9.92 -18.55 -26.90
C ARG A 535 9.16 -19.64 -26.17
N ASN A 536 9.50 -20.91 -26.46
CA ASN A 536 9.11 -22.02 -25.60
C ASN A 536 10.01 -22.06 -24.35
N PRO A 537 9.52 -22.59 -23.21
CA PRO A 537 10.37 -22.82 -22.05
C PRO A 537 11.48 -23.82 -22.38
N ALA A 538 12.67 -23.62 -21.79
CA ALA A 538 13.81 -24.52 -22.00
C ALA A 538 13.58 -25.92 -21.38
N THR A 539 12.79 -25.96 -20.29
CA THR A 539 12.36 -27.21 -19.64
C THR A 539 10.84 -27.25 -19.57
N PRO A 540 10.21 -28.43 -19.48
CA PRO A 540 8.76 -28.53 -19.33
C PRO A 540 8.26 -27.75 -18.13
N ASP A 541 7.12 -27.08 -18.26
CA ASP A 541 6.41 -26.44 -17.16
C ASP A 541 5.87 -27.50 -16.20
N VAL A 542 6.48 -27.60 -15.01
CA VAL A 542 6.10 -28.53 -13.96
C VAL A 542 5.23 -27.89 -12.87
N SER A 543 4.94 -26.61 -13.02
CA SER A 543 4.10 -25.86 -12.08
C SER A 543 2.65 -26.33 -12.09
N GLN A 544 1.97 -26.12 -10.98
CA GLN A 544 0.59 -26.53 -10.77
C GLN A 544 -0.24 -25.38 -10.18
N VAL A 545 -1.55 -25.47 -10.38
CA VAL A 545 -2.55 -24.73 -9.60
C VAL A 545 -3.53 -25.80 -9.09
N PRO A 546 -3.33 -26.29 -7.84
CA PRO A 546 -4.18 -27.34 -7.29
C PRO A 546 -5.63 -26.86 -7.11
N ALA A 547 -6.58 -27.79 -7.23
CA ALA A 547 -8.00 -27.49 -7.03
C ALA A 547 -8.34 -27.11 -5.57
N THR A 548 -7.52 -27.56 -4.62
CA THR A 548 -7.59 -27.18 -3.21
C THR A 548 -6.23 -26.62 -2.81
N MET A 549 -6.24 -25.45 -2.16
CA MET A 549 -5.03 -24.79 -1.70
C MET A 549 -5.06 -24.66 -0.16
N ILE A 550 -5.42 -23.50 0.39
CA ILE A 550 -5.43 -23.27 1.85
C ILE A 550 -6.86 -23.00 2.31
N PRO A 551 -7.54 -23.94 2.97
CA PRO A 551 -8.83 -23.67 3.58
C PRO A 551 -8.71 -22.57 4.65
N ASN A 552 -9.80 -21.84 4.89
CA ASN A 552 -9.83 -20.90 6.00
C ASN A 552 -9.74 -21.64 7.34
N PRO A 553 -9.16 -21.04 8.39
CA PRO A 553 -9.23 -21.59 9.74
C PRO A 553 -10.68 -21.72 10.19
N ASP A 554 -10.99 -22.84 10.87
CA ASP A 554 -12.32 -23.08 11.44
C ASP A 554 -12.46 -22.35 12.77
N LEU A 555 -13.14 -21.23 12.77
CA LEU A 555 -13.41 -20.44 13.96
C LEU A 555 -14.75 -20.82 14.64
N SER A 556 -15.46 -21.84 14.17
CA SER A 556 -16.80 -22.19 14.65
C SER A 556 -16.84 -22.58 16.13
N SER A 557 -15.76 -23.19 16.63
CA SER A 557 -15.63 -23.61 18.05
C SER A 557 -15.30 -22.45 19.01
N ILE A 558 -14.92 -21.27 18.48
CA ILE A 558 -14.52 -20.11 19.27
C ILE A 558 -15.74 -19.19 19.44
N PRO A 559 -16.20 -18.96 20.68
CA PRO A 559 -17.36 -18.11 20.91
C PRO A 559 -17.13 -16.68 20.44
N VAL A 560 -18.14 -16.09 19.81
CA VAL A 560 -18.17 -14.66 19.49
C VAL A 560 -18.39 -13.88 20.79
N THR A 561 -17.44 -13.05 21.17
CA THR A 561 -17.50 -12.27 22.41
C THR A 561 -18.21 -10.94 22.23
N ARG A 562 -18.16 -10.39 21.03
CA ARG A 562 -18.80 -9.12 20.70
C ARG A 562 -19.07 -8.97 19.20
N GLU A 563 -20.13 -8.24 18.89
CA GLU A 563 -20.40 -7.70 17.54
C GLU A 563 -20.22 -6.19 17.57
N ARG A 564 -19.54 -5.64 16.55
CA ARG A 564 -19.30 -4.20 16.39
C ARG A 564 -19.78 -3.71 15.04
N VAL A 565 -20.08 -2.43 14.96
CA VAL A 565 -20.44 -1.76 13.72
C VAL A 565 -19.60 -0.50 13.56
N PHE A 566 -18.93 -0.38 12.42
CA PHE A 566 -18.22 0.81 12.00
C PHE A 566 -18.86 1.36 10.74
N GLU A 567 -19.20 2.65 10.73
CA GLU A 567 -19.81 3.32 9.58
C GLU A 567 -18.89 4.45 9.11
N PHE A 568 -18.40 4.30 7.88
CA PHE A 568 -17.45 5.22 7.24
C PHE A 568 -18.22 6.21 6.40
N GLY A 569 -17.92 7.51 6.52
CA GLY A 569 -18.65 8.52 5.79
C GLY A 569 -18.13 9.93 5.92
N SER A 570 -18.81 10.84 5.26
CA SER A 570 -18.54 12.27 5.32
C SER A 570 -19.23 12.93 6.54
N GLY A 571 -18.82 14.17 6.85
CA GLY A 571 -19.41 14.97 7.92
C GLY A 571 -18.82 14.65 9.29
N GLY A 572 -17.58 14.21 9.35
CA GLY A 572 -16.84 14.01 10.60
C GLY A 572 -16.87 15.27 11.48
N SER A 573 -17.14 15.08 12.76
CA SER A 573 -17.12 16.15 13.75
C SER A 573 -15.95 16.00 14.70
N GLN A 574 -15.45 17.14 15.18
CA GLN A 574 -14.38 17.22 16.16
C GLN A 574 -14.80 16.59 17.48
N THR A 575 -13.94 15.80 18.09
CA THR A 575 -14.07 15.39 19.49
C THR A 575 -13.54 16.49 20.40
N THR A 576 -14.24 16.78 21.49
CA THR A 576 -14.20 18.09 22.15
C THR A 576 -13.00 18.35 23.06
N ASN A 577 -12.08 17.42 23.27
CA ASN A 577 -11.07 17.54 24.34
C ASN A 577 -9.62 17.27 23.91
N ASP A 578 -9.35 17.05 22.65
CA ASP A 578 -8.01 16.72 22.20
C ASP A 578 -7.46 17.83 21.28
N PRO A 579 -6.28 18.40 21.53
CA PRO A 579 -5.64 19.34 20.62
C PRO A 579 -5.35 18.71 19.24
N VAL A 580 -5.24 17.38 19.14
CA VAL A 580 -5.15 16.63 17.88
C VAL A 580 -6.44 16.71 17.09
N SER A 581 -7.58 16.75 17.73
CA SER A 581 -8.89 16.86 17.09
C SER A 581 -9.16 18.24 16.48
N SER A 582 -8.21 19.16 16.53
CA SER A 582 -8.24 20.38 15.71
C SER A 582 -8.13 20.07 14.21
N PHE A 583 -7.78 18.84 13.85
CA PHE A 583 -7.81 18.35 12.49
C PHE A 583 -9.25 18.07 12.03
N LEU A 584 -9.87 19.05 11.44
CA LEU A 584 -11.19 18.94 10.86
C LEU A 584 -11.08 18.42 9.43
N GLY A 585 -11.07 17.10 9.27
CA GLY A 585 -11.24 16.46 7.97
C GLY A 585 -12.72 16.37 7.58
N PRO A 586 -13.05 16.27 6.29
CA PRO A 586 -14.44 16.03 5.86
C PRO A 586 -14.90 14.60 6.17
N TRP A 587 -13.99 13.73 6.56
CA TRP A 587 -14.22 12.31 6.74
C TRP A 587 -14.23 11.89 8.20
N GLY A 588 -14.84 10.76 8.49
CA GLY A 588 -14.86 10.20 9.82
C GLY A 588 -15.53 8.84 9.89
N ILE A 589 -15.53 8.28 11.11
CA ILE A 589 -16.06 6.95 11.39
C ILE A 589 -17.01 7.02 12.59
N LYS A 590 -18.18 6.41 12.45
CA LYS A 590 -19.14 6.23 13.52
C LYS A 590 -19.04 4.81 14.07
N THR A 591 -18.87 4.68 15.35
CA THR A 591 -18.63 3.38 16.02
C THR A 591 -19.89 2.89 16.76
N ASP A 592 -20.23 1.63 16.61
CA ASP A 592 -21.37 0.94 17.27
C ASP A 592 -22.74 1.64 17.08
N ASN A 593 -22.93 2.31 15.95
CA ASN A 593 -24.14 3.11 15.65
C ASN A 593 -24.45 4.17 16.73
N ARG A 594 -23.45 4.59 17.50
CA ARG A 594 -23.63 5.55 18.61
C ARG A 594 -23.05 6.91 18.26
N GLY A 595 -23.76 7.97 18.66
CA GLY A 595 -23.31 9.35 18.49
C GLY A 595 -23.24 9.80 17.05
N SER A 596 -22.33 10.71 16.78
CA SER A 596 -22.03 11.29 15.47
C SER A 596 -20.85 10.55 14.79
N THR A 597 -20.66 10.81 13.50
CA THR A 597 -19.43 10.49 12.79
C THR A 597 -18.30 11.35 13.35
N LEU A 598 -17.18 10.76 13.72
CA LEU A 598 -16.05 11.43 14.37
C LEU A 598 -14.81 11.37 13.50
N ASN A 599 -14.07 12.46 13.45
CA ASN A 599 -12.75 12.51 12.84
C ASN A 599 -11.74 11.62 13.59
N ALA A 600 -10.59 11.38 12.97
CA ALA A 600 -9.48 10.70 13.61
C ALA A 600 -9.10 11.35 14.93
N ASP A 601 -8.87 10.54 15.95
CA ASP A 601 -8.52 10.95 17.30
C ASP A 601 -7.73 9.83 17.97
N TYR A 602 -6.44 10.02 18.15
CA TYR A 602 -5.57 8.99 18.74
C TYR A 602 -5.76 8.84 20.26
N GLY A 603 -6.32 9.83 20.92
CA GLY A 603 -6.73 9.73 22.33
C GLY A 603 -7.93 8.80 22.53
N ARG A 604 -8.69 8.50 21.45
CA ARG A 604 -9.91 7.71 21.53
C ARG A 604 -9.68 6.27 21.08
N ILE A 605 -9.98 5.31 21.97
CA ILE A 605 -10.03 3.89 21.64
C ILE A 605 -11.41 3.57 21.11
N SER A 606 -11.51 3.23 19.83
CA SER A 606 -12.79 2.97 19.18
C SER A 606 -13.26 1.52 19.36
N ALA A 607 -12.34 0.60 19.52
CA ALA A 607 -12.60 -0.81 19.84
C ALA A 607 -11.48 -1.36 20.73
N ALA A 608 -11.85 -2.28 21.63
CA ALA A 608 -10.91 -3.00 22.49
C ALA A 608 -11.29 -4.48 22.57
N PRO A 609 -11.06 -5.27 21.50
CA PRO A 609 -11.22 -6.72 21.57
C PRO A 609 -10.25 -7.30 22.59
N LYS A 610 -10.68 -8.35 23.29
CA LYS A 610 -9.83 -9.03 24.25
C LYS A 610 -8.90 -10.01 23.56
N PHE A 611 -7.66 -10.06 24.01
CA PHE A 611 -6.69 -11.05 23.56
C PHE A 611 -7.26 -12.49 23.66
N GLY A 612 -7.03 -13.30 22.63
CA GLY A 612 -7.52 -14.68 22.53
C GLY A 612 -8.98 -14.82 22.14
N THR A 613 -9.71 -13.73 21.92
CA THR A 613 -11.14 -13.77 21.63
C THR A 613 -11.44 -13.64 20.14
N ARG A 614 -12.70 -13.94 19.78
CA ARG A 614 -13.25 -13.75 18.44
C ARG A 614 -14.36 -12.73 18.50
N GLU A 615 -14.38 -11.83 17.51
CA GLU A 615 -15.46 -10.87 17.33
C GLU A 615 -16.02 -10.92 15.89
N ILE A 616 -17.22 -10.35 15.72
CA ILE A 616 -17.82 -10.07 14.40
C ILE A 616 -17.87 -8.55 14.22
N TRP A 617 -17.31 -8.08 13.12
CA TRP A 617 -17.32 -6.66 12.77
C TRP A 617 -18.14 -6.44 11.51
N THR A 618 -19.01 -5.43 11.52
CA THR A 618 -19.78 -4.99 10.36
C THR A 618 -19.31 -3.60 9.95
N LEU A 619 -18.68 -3.54 8.80
CA LEU A 619 -18.24 -2.30 8.17
C LEU A 619 -19.37 -1.80 7.27
N LYS A 620 -19.75 -0.53 7.38
CA LYS A 620 -20.81 0.11 6.59
C LYS A 620 -20.30 1.34 5.88
N ASN A 621 -20.76 1.54 4.68
CA ASN A 621 -20.62 2.82 3.98
C ASN A 621 -21.81 3.71 4.32
N GLY A 622 -21.57 4.86 4.97
CA GLY A 622 -22.58 5.82 5.41
C GLY A 622 -23.28 6.57 4.27
N GLY A 623 -22.94 6.24 3.02
CA GLY A 623 -23.56 6.85 1.84
C GLY A 623 -22.74 8.03 1.29
N GLY A 624 -23.43 8.95 0.58
CA GLY A 624 -22.76 10.13 0.01
C GLY A 624 -22.12 9.92 -1.37
N GLY A 625 -22.04 8.67 -1.85
CA GLY A 625 -21.62 8.37 -3.22
C GLY A 625 -20.14 8.07 -3.40
N TRP A 626 -19.38 7.81 -2.32
CA TRP A 626 -17.97 7.41 -2.37
C TRP A 626 -17.80 5.91 -2.10
N ASP A 627 -16.84 5.27 -2.77
CA ASP A 627 -16.34 3.96 -2.39
C ASP A 627 -15.23 4.09 -1.35
N HIS A 628 -15.22 3.18 -0.38
CA HIS A 628 -14.21 3.13 0.67
C HIS A 628 -13.61 1.72 0.74
N PRO A 629 -12.35 1.50 0.33
CA PRO A 629 -11.62 0.30 0.65
C PRO A 629 -11.12 0.41 2.10
N ILE A 630 -11.70 -0.36 3.00
CA ILE A 630 -11.37 -0.30 4.43
C ILE A 630 -10.30 -1.32 4.76
N HIS A 631 -9.21 -0.86 5.35
CA HIS A 631 -8.14 -1.69 5.88
C HIS A 631 -8.22 -1.78 7.41
N ILE A 632 -8.02 -3.00 7.91
CA ILE A 632 -7.90 -3.29 9.33
C ILE A 632 -6.50 -3.86 9.54
N HIS A 633 -5.70 -3.18 10.36
CA HIS A 633 -4.35 -3.62 10.70
C HIS A 633 -4.36 -4.88 11.54
N PHE A 634 -3.31 -5.69 11.45
CA PHE A 634 -2.95 -6.84 12.26
C PHE A 634 -3.71 -8.14 11.92
N GLU A 635 -5.04 -8.15 11.88
CA GLU A 635 -5.80 -9.41 11.69
C GLU A 635 -6.56 -9.43 10.36
N GLU A 636 -6.50 -10.56 9.67
CA GLU A 636 -7.32 -10.82 8.50
C GLU A 636 -8.68 -11.40 8.88
N GLY A 637 -9.71 -10.84 8.28
CA GLY A 637 -11.07 -11.30 8.49
C GLY A 637 -11.55 -12.27 7.41
N GLN A 638 -12.43 -13.19 7.83
CA GLN A 638 -13.24 -13.97 6.92
C GLN A 638 -14.57 -13.28 6.71
N ILE A 639 -14.94 -12.99 5.47
CA ILE A 639 -16.21 -12.34 5.14
C ILE A 639 -17.35 -13.33 5.34
N LEU A 640 -18.27 -12.98 6.23
CA LEU A 640 -19.49 -13.75 6.51
C LEU A 640 -20.65 -13.33 5.62
N ALA A 641 -20.75 -12.03 5.30
CA ALA A 641 -21.85 -11.51 4.50
C ALA A 641 -21.46 -10.18 3.81
N ARG A 642 -22.06 -9.94 2.65
CA ARG A 642 -22.12 -8.64 2.00
C ARG A 642 -23.59 -8.19 1.92
N ASN A 643 -23.82 -6.94 2.29
CA ASN A 643 -25.20 -6.38 2.32
C ASN A 643 -26.18 -7.29 3.07
N GLY A 644 -25.74 -7.83 4.20
CA GLY A 644 -26.55 -8.67 5.08
C GLY A 644 -26.80 -10.10 4.60
N SER A 645 -26.18 -10.56 3.50
CA SER A 645 -26.36 -11.92 2.99
C SER A 645 -25.04 -12.63 2.69
N ALA A 646 -24.90 -13.85 3.17
CA ALA A 646 -23.77 -14.73 2.85
C ALA A 646 -23.72 -15.12 1.36
N SER A 647 -24.88 -15.19 0.69
CA SER A 647 -24.97 -15.48 -0.74
C SER A 647 -24.38 -14.39 -1.64
N ASN A 648 -24.19 -13.18 -1.10
CA ASN A 648 -23.60 -12.06 -1.81
C ASN A 648 -22.07 -12.04 -1.75
N VAL A 649 -21.44 -12.96 -1.01
CA VAL A 649 -19.98 -13.08 -0.96
C VAL A 649 -19.50 -13.81 -2.21
N PRO A 650 -18.79 -13.14 -3.12
CA PRO A 650 -18.34 -13.77 -4.35
C PRO A 650 -17.24 -14.81 -4.09
N ALA A 651 -17.02 -15.69 -5.07
CA ALA A 651 -16.07 -16.79 -4.91
C ALA A 651 -14.64 -16.31 -4.58
N TRP A 652 -14.20 -15.21 -5.16
CA TRP A 652 -12.86 -14.64 -4.96
C TRP A 652 -12.67 -13.88 -3.63
N GLU A 653 -13.72 -13.75 -2.82
CA GLU A 653 -13.68 -13.19 -1.46
C GLU A 653 -13.93 -14.24 -0.37
N LYS A 654 -13.97 -15.51 -0.72
CA LYS A 654 -14.15 -16.61 0.25
C LYS A 654 -12.88 -16.99 1.02
N GLY A 655 -11.75 -16.37 0.72
CA GLY A 655 -10.54 -16.43 1.54
C GLY A 655 -10.57 -15.43 2.69
N ARG A 656 -9.43 -15.27 3.37
CA ARG A 656 -9.21 -14.20 4.34
C ARG A 656 -8.78 -12.92 3.60
N LYS A 657 -9.05 -11.76 4.18
CA LYS A 657 -8.72 -10.45 3.62
C LYS A 657 -8.35 -9.47 4.73
N ASP A 658 -7.67 -8.40 4.35
CA ASP A 658 -7.39 -7.25 5.22
C ASP A 658 -7.92 -5.91 4.65
N VAL A 659 -8.32 -5.88 3.37
CA VAL A 659 -8.96 -4.72 2.75
C VAL A 659 -10.37 -5.09 2.30
N TYR A 660 -11.36 -4.33 2.74
CA TYR A 660 -12.78 -4.60 2.51
C TYR A 660 -13.42 -3.44 1.74
N ARG A 661 -13.67 -3.62 0.46
CA ARG A 661 -14.30 -2.59 -0.35
C ARG A 661 -15.77 -2.39 0.03
N LEU A 662 -16.12 -1.14 0.36
CA LEU A 662 -17.48 -0.69 0.65
C LEU A 662 -17.99 0.21 -0.47
N ARG A 663 -18.91 -0.29 -1.29
CA ARG A 663 -19.65 0.52 -2.25
C ARG A 663 -20.64 1.46 -1.52
N PRO A 664 -21.06 2.57 -2.14
CA PRO A 664 -22.01 3.49 -1.51
C PRO A 664 -23.25 2.78 -0.96
N GLY A 665 -23.51 2.96 0.34
CA GLY A 665 -24.62 2.31 1.04
C GLY A 665 -24.44 0.80 1.29
N GLY A 666 -23.30 0.24 0.92
CA GLY A 666 -23.01 -1.18 1.13
C GLY A 666 -22.49 -1.52 2.53
N SER A 667 -22.45 -2.82 2.83
CA SER A 667 -21.87 -3.33 4.08
C SER A 667 -21.13 -4.66 3.88
N VAL A 668 -20.13 -4.88 4.72
CA VAL A 668 -19.38 -6.14 4.83
C VAL A 668 -19.39 -6.57 6.30
N THR A 669 -19.79 -7.81 6.55
CA THR A 669 -19.70 -8.43 7.88
C THR A 669 -18.62 -9.48 7.86
N LEU A 670 -17.68 -9.41 8.78
CA LEU A 670 -16.52 -10.28 8.86
C LEU A 670 -16.31 -10.79 10.28
N THR A 671 -15.54 -11.86 10.42
CA THR A 671 -15.12 -12.41 11.72
C THR A 671 -13.62 -12.49 11.78
N MET A 672 -13.07 -12.15 12.95
CA MET A 672 -11.63 -12.14 13.24
C MET A 672 -11.37 -12.74 14.62
N GLN A 673 -10.18 -13.30 14.81
CA GLN A 673 -9.69 -13.78 16.10
C GLN A 673 -8.39 -13.05 16.45
N PHE A 674 -8.31 -12.47 17.64
CA PHE A 674 -7.18 -11.65 18.09
C PHE A 674 -6.21 -12.47 18.94
N ARG A 675 -5.00 -12.75 18.41
CA ARG A 675 -4.06 -13.72 18.99
C ARG A 675 -2.61 -13.19 18.97
N ASP A 676 -1.80 -13.82 19.82
CA ASP A 676 -0.33 -13.80 19.85
C ASP A 676 0.31 -12.45 20.19
N PHE A 677 -0.16 -11.36 19.63
CA PHE A 677 0.36 -10.01 19.85
C PHE A 677 -0.75 -9.06 20.27
N GLY A 678 -0.37 -7.90 20.76
CA GLY A 678 -1.32 -6.91 21.22
C GLY A 678 -0.79 -5.49 21.02
N GLY A 679 -1.51 -4.54 21.60
CA GLY A 679 -1.18 -3.12 21.51
C GLY A 679 -2.19 -2.36 20.65
N MET A 680 -1.75 -1.25 20.08
CA MET A 680 -2.59 -0.32 19.36
C MET A 680 -2.42 -0.46 17.87
N PHE A 681 -3.54 -0.60 17.19
CA PHE A 681 -3.62 -0.76 15.76
C PHE A 681 -4.57 0.27 15.14
N MET A 682 -4.53 0.38 13.83
CA MET A 682 -5.36 1.30 13.08
C MET A 682 -6.45 0.56 12.29
N GLU A 683 -7.54 1.26 12.02
CA GLU A 683 -8.52 0.91 11.00
C GLU A 683 -8.86 2.19 10.23
N HIS A 684 -8.80 2.13 8.91
CA HIS A 684 -8.96 3.33 8.09
C HIS A 684 -9.44 3.02 6.67
N CYS A 685 -9.86 4.04 5.96
CA CYS A 685 -10.08 3.96 4.53
C CYS A 685 -8.74 4.00 3.80
N HIS A 686 -8.48 3.04 2.92
CA HIS A 686 -7.27 3.00 2.11
C HIS A 686 -7.35 3.79 0.79
N ASN A 687 -8.44 4.52 0.53
CA ASN A 687 -8.30 5.74 -0.24
C ASN A 687 -7.51 6.70 0.65
N THR A 688 -6.20 6.79 0.40
CA THR A 688 -5.26 7.44 1.32
C THR A 688 -5.50 8.94 1.44
N VAL A 689 -6.21 9.55 0.48
CA VAL A 689 -6.69 10.94 0.62
C VAL A 689 -7.80 11.03 1.67
N HIS A 690 -8.69 10.04 1.76
CA HIS A 690 -9.71 9.99 2.83
C HIS A 690 -9.06 9.74 4.20
N GLU A 691 -8.09 8.84 4.25
CA GLU A 691 -7.26 8.56 5.44
C GLU A 691 -6.60 9.85 5.95
N ASP A 692 -5.81 10.52 5.10
CA ASP A 692 -5.12 11.79 5.42
C ASP A 692 -6.08 12.88 5.90
N ASN A 693 -7.36 12.78 5.54
CA ASN A 693 -8.41 13.72 5.90
C ASN A 693 -9.39 13.14 6.92
N ALA A 694 -8.87 12.38 7.89
CA ALA A 694 -9.50 11.95 9.14
C ALA A 694 -10.42 10.71 9.08
N MET A 695 -10.42 9.92 7.99
CA MET A 695 -11.11 8.62 7.96
C MET A 695 -10.21 7.51 8.50
N LEU A 696 -9.86 7.63 9.76
CA LEU A 696 -8.95 6.74 10.48
C LEU A 696 -9.36 6.68 11.95
N LEU A 697 -9.26 5.50 12.56
CA LEU A 697 -9.48 5.31 13.99
C LEU A 697 -8.40 4.41 14.60
N ARG A 698 -8.22 4.57 15.92
CA ARG A 698 -7.40 3.70 16.74
C ARG A 698 -8.27 2.62 17.39
N TRP A 699 -7.78 1.39 17.36
CA TRP A 699 -8.29 0.30 18.18
C TRP A 699 -7.14 -0.41 18.90
N GLU A 700 -7.42 -1.20 19.94
CA GLU A 700 -6.38 -1.90 20.68
C GLU A 700 -6.80 -3.30 21.09
N ILE A 701 -5.87 -4.23 21.17
CA ILE A 701 -6.11 -5.53 21.78
C ILE A 701 -5.94 -5.39 23.29
N ASP A 702 -7.05 -5.50 24.01
CA ASP A 702 -7.04 -5.51 25.48
C ASP A 702 -6.58 -6.88 26.01
N ASN A 703 -5.45 -6.86 26.67
CA ASN A 703 -4.93 -8.04 27.34
C ASN A 703 -5.01 -7.86 28.86
N ALA A 704 -6.16 -7.89 29.46
CA ALA A 704 -6.40 -7.68 30.88
C ALA A 704 -5.36 -8.37 31.80
N GLY A 705 -4.29 -7.67 32.15
CA GLY A 705 -3.22 -8.16 33.04
C GLY A 705 -1.91 -8.54 32.34
N GLY A 706 -1.79 -8.39 31.04
CA GLY A 706 -0.55 -8.64 30.30
C GLY A 706 0.33 -7.41 30.10
N ALA A 707 1.53 -7.63 29.60
CA ALA A 707 2.57 -6.63 29.40
C ALA A 707 2.42 -5.83 28.09
N PHE A 708 1.24 -5.85 27.44
CA PHE A 708 1.08 -5.16 26.18
C PHE A 708 0.79 -3.68 26.34
N LEU A 709 1.19 -2.99 25.36
CA LEU A 709 1.26 -1.56 25.24
C LEU A 709 -0.10 -0.89 25.33
N LYS A 710 -0.28 -0.08 26.35
CA LYS A 710 -1.43 0.81 26.46
C LYS A 710 -1.07 2.26 26.20
N ALA A 711 0.21 2.59 26.16
CA ALA A 711 0.67 3.93 25.85
C ALA A 711 0.68 4.18 24.34
N LEU A 712 0.28 5.38 23.94
CA LEU A 712 0.30 5.78 22.54
C LEU A 712 1.74 6.02 22.07
N PRO A 713 2.19 5.45 20.95
CA PRO A 713 3.50 5.76 20.40
C PRO A 713 3.65 7.25 20.10
N THR A 714 4.81 7.80 20.42
CA THR A 714 5.15 9.18 20.12
C THR A 714 6.28 9.24 19.09
N PRO A 715 6.42 10.36 18.38
CA PRO A 715 7.54 10.55 17.47
C PRO A 715 8.89 10.45 18.19
N ILE A 716 9.91 10.03 17.48
CA ILE A 716 11.29 10.21 17.93
C ILE A 716 11.56 11.72 18.00
N PRO A 717 12.22 12.21 19.06
CA PRO A 717 12.57 13.62 19.14
C PRO A 717 13.33 14.10 17.91
N LYS A 718 12.92 15.25 17.39
CA LYS A 718 13.53 15.86 16.20
C LYS A 718 15.01 16.14 16.43
N PRO A 719 15.92 15.69 15.53
CA PRO A 719 17.35 15.95 15.68
C PRO A 719 17.68 17.44 15.52
N GLN A 720 18.79 17.87 16.13
CA GLN A 720 19.31 19.21 15.90
C GLN A 720 19.69 19.40 14.41
N GLY A 721 19.33 20.55 13.84
CA GLY A 721 19.59 20.87 12.43
C GLY A 721 18.54 20.41 11.44
N VAL A 722 17.54 19.63 11.87
CA VAL A 722 16.36 19.38 11.06
C VAL A 722 15.42 20.57 11.16
N THR A 723 15.14 21.22 10.04
CA THR A 723 14.36 22.46 10.00
C THR A 723 12.85 22.23 9.86
N PHE A 724 12.41 21.05 10.26
CA PHE A 724 11.00 20.71 10.20
C PHE A 724 10.22 21.49 11.27
N GLU A 725 9.36 22.38 10.83
CA GLU A 725 8.32 23.00 11.66
C GLU A 725 7.00 22.78 10.95
N ASP A 726 6.15 22.00 11.55
CA ASP A 726 4.79 21.84 11.08
C ASP A 726 3.87 22.68 11.99
N PRO A 727 3.26 23.73 11.44
CA PRO A 727 2.24 24.47 12.20
C PRO A 727 1.01 23.62 12.52
N ASP A 728 0.86 22.51 11.82
CA ASP A 728 -0.17 21.51 12.04
C ASP A 728 0.41 20.22 12.71
N ASP A 729 1.58 20.28 13.32
CA ASP A 729 2.11 19.21 14.19
C ASP A 729 1.20 19.11 15.42
N ILE A 730 0.16 18.34 15.20
CA ILE A 730 -1.00 18.23 16.06
C ILE A 730 -0.87 16.99 16.94
N LEU A 731 0.18 16.21 16.75
CA LEU A 731 0.39 15.04 17.59
C LEU A 731 0.86 15.52 18.96
N PRO A 732 0.16 15.12 20.02
CA PRO A 732 0.54 15.51 21.37
C PRO A 732 1.97 15.06 21.66
N THR A 733 2.77 15.96 22.16
CA THR A 733 4.16 15.70 22.55
C THR A 733 4.26 14.95 23.88
N ALA A 734 3.16 14.74 24.58
CA ALA A 734 3.06 13.95 25.81
C ALA A 734 1.62 13.51 26.04
N PHE A 735 1.43 12.25 26.34
CA PHE A 735 0.25 11.68 26.98
C PHE A 735 0.58 11.27 28.42
#